data_466233e1acbca057e56b3dfc09922c26
#
_entry.id   466233e1acbca057e56b3dfc09922c26
#
_cell.length_a   1.000
_cell.length_b   1.000
_cell.length_c   1.000
_cell.angle_alpha   90.00
_cell.angle_beta   90.00
_cell.angle_gamma   90.00
#
_symmetry.space_group_name_H-M   'P 1'
#
loop_
_entity.id
_entity.type
_entity.pdbx_description
1 polymer ?
#
loop_
_entity_poly.entity_id
_entity_poly.type
_entity_poly.pdbx_seq_one_letter_code
_entity_poly.pdbx_strand_id
1 'polypeptide(L)'
;MQNMYKLVISEKPSVGKSIAAVLGANERKDGYFMGNGYIVSWCFGHLAELAEAAAYDEKYAKWRYDDLPILPKSWQYSVSRDKAKQLALLNTLMHRADVSEVINACDAGREGESIFRTVYMLNKCDKPMKRLWISSMEDTVIRKGFETLKDGSAYDNLYASALCRSKADWLVGINSTRLFSVLYHRTLNVGRVVSPTLALIVQREAEIDAYKPEPFYTVTLGLPGFDAGSERMKNKPEAESLQKACGSQMAVVKAVERKDKAEKPPALYDLTTLQRDANRILGFTAQQTLDYLQSLYEKKLCTYPRTDSRYLTSDMADGLPALVSNVAATMPKVGGITIHVNAAQVINDKKVSDHHAVIPTANFKEAALTGLPAGERAVLELVALRLLCAVAQPHEYTETAVMLECAGHSFSAKGRTVMNPGWRALMEAHCSGKGENETSDAAKALPPVDEGQTFTVHSAAVKEGKTTPPKHYTEDTLLSAMEVAGAKEMPEDAERKGLGTPATRAAILEKLVATGFVERKKSKKTVSLIPTHAGISLITVLPEQLQSPLMTAEWEHRLKEIEHGEESPETFMQGIRGMVCELVKTYKTVLGADVLFPSGRAVVGKCPRCGSDVTESKKGYFCERNDCHFGLWRDNRFLAAKKINLTKKMAETLLKDGKTYASGIFSEKTGKTYDAYIVLEDDGTKTAYRLEFERGKANGKQYS
;
A
#
# COMPACT_ATOMS: atom_id res chain seq x y z
N MET A 1 50.18 -21.80 -8.62
CA MET A 1 49.13 -21.50 -7.62
C MET A 1 47.83 -21.30 -8.40
N GLN A 2 46.79 -22.07 -8.13
CA GLN A 2 45.49 -21.82 -8.74
C GLN A 2 45.02 -20.42 -8.26
N ASN A 3 44.59 -19.55 -9.19
CA ASN A 3 44.03 -18.26 -8.84
C ASN A 3 42.74 -18.50 -8.05
N MET A 4 42.73 -18.14 -6.76
CA MET A 4 41.55 -18.22 -5.92
C MET A 4 40.62 -17.03 -6.19
N TYR A 5 39.34 -17.30 -6.30
CA TYR A 5 38.30 -16.30 -6.55
C TYR A 5 37.47 -16.04 -5.29
N LYS A 6 36.94 -14.83 -5.19
CA LYS A 6 35.90 -14.45 -4.25
C LYS A 6 34.55 -14.38 -4.98
N LEU A 7 33.55 -15.10 -4.50
CA LEU A 7 32.23 -15.12 -5.12
C LEU A 7 31.37 -14.02 -4.50
N VAL A 8 30.96 -13.06 -5.32
CA VAL A 8 30.05 -11.96 -4.93
C VAL A 8 28.66 -12.28 -5.44
N ILE A 9 27.65 -12.19 -4.56
CA ILE A 9 26.25 -12.43 -4.92
C ILE A 9 25.44 -11.20 -4.56
N SER A 10 24.88 -10.54 -5.58
CA SER A 10 23.99 -9.38 -5.44
C SER A 10 22.51 -9.79 -5.52
N GLU A 11 21.62 -8.88 -5.12
CA GLU A 11 20.16 -9.12 -5.15
C GLU A 11 19.60 -9.19 -6.57
N LYS A 12 20.19 -8.42 -7.51
CA LYS A 12 19.67 -8.27 -8.88
C LYS A 12 20.80 -8.24 -9.91
N PRO A 13 20.51 -8.60 -11.17
CA PRO A 13 21.49 -8.60 -12.26
C PRO A 13 22.13 -7.23 -12.52
N SER A 14 21.35 -6.15 -12.44
CA SER A 14 21.82 -4.78 -12.65
C SER A 14 22.88 -4.37 -11.62
N VAL A 15 22.64 -4.69 -10.35
CA VAL A 15 23.57 -4.46 -9.24
C VAL A 15 24.84 -5.29 -9.43
N GLY A 16 24.69 -6.59 -9.75
CA GLY A 16 25.82 -7.47 -10.04
C GLY A 16 26.70 -6.96 -11.17
N LYS A 17 26.11 -6.50 -12.26
CA LYS A 17 26.84 -5.89 -13.39
C LYS A 17 27.63 -4.64 -12.96
N SER A 18 27.04 -3.76 -12.14
CA SER A 18 27.71 -2.57 -11.65
C SER A 18 28.90 -2.91 -10.75
N ILE A 19 28.73 -3.87 -9.84
CA ILE A 19 29.80 -4.35 -8.95
C ILE A 19 30.92 -5.01 -9.78
N ALA A 20 30.57 -5.87 -10.74
CA ALA A 20 31.53 -6.53 -11.62
C ALA A 20 32.41 -5.54 -12.38
N ALA A 21 31.81 -4.49 -12.93
CA ALA A 21 32.55 -3.43 -13.64
C ALA A 21 33.55 -2.70 -12.73
N VAL A 22 33.15 -2.38 -11.50
CA VAL A 22 34.01 -1.69 -10.51
C VAL A 22 35.16 -2.57 -10.06
N LEU A 23 34.93 -3.89 -9.89
CA LEU A 23 35.93 -4.86 -9.46
C LEU A 23 36.83 -5.34 -10.61
N GLY A 24 36.54 -4.99 -11.86
CA GLY A 24 37.28 -5.46 -13.02
C GLY A 24 36.96 -6.91 -13.40
N ALA A 25 35.83 -7.47 -12.99
CA ALA A 25 35.36 -8.78 -13.41
C ALA A 25 34.63 -8.67 -14.76
N ASN A 26 35.36 -8.52 -15.85
CA ASN A 26 34.84 -8.12 -17.15
C ASN A 26 34.46 -9.27 -18.08
N GLU A 27 34.88 -10.50 -17.78
CA GLU A 27 34.55 -11.68 -18.58
C GLU A 27 33.11 -12.12 -18.32
N ARG A 28 32.20 -11.91 -19.28
CA ARG A 28 30.80 -12.29 -19.17
C ARG A 28 30.61 -13.80 -19.45
N LYS A 29 29.94 -14.47 -18.53
CA LYS A 29 29.46 -15.84 -18.64
C LYS A 29 27.93 -15.89 -18.54
N ASP A 30 27.33 -17.07 -18.76
CA ASP A 30 25.88 -17.27 -18.54
C ASP A 30 25.57 -17.18 -17.03
N GLY A 31 24.92 -16.10 -16.60
CA GLY A 31 24.50 -15.84 -15.22
C GLY A 31 25.58 -15.28 -14.28
N TYR A 32 26.80 -14.95 -14.74
CA TYR A 32 27.81 -14.29 -13.90
C TYR A 32 28.88 -13.56 -14.72
N PHE A 33 29.68 -12.74 -14.04
CA PHE A 33 30.93 -12.14 -14.57
C PHE A 33 32.14 -12.69 -13.81
N MET A 34 33.30 -12.75 -14.47
CA MET A 34 34.53 -13.27 -13.87
C MET A 34 35.73 -12.42 -14.28
N GLY A 35 36.71 -12.28 -13.41
CA GLY A 35 37.95 -11.54 -13.64
C GLY A 35 38.49 -10.91 -12.37
N ASN A 36 39.76 -10.52 -12.41
CA ASN A 36 40.46 -9.81 -11.32
C ASN A 36 40.29 -10.47 -9.93
N GLY A 37 40.27 -11.80 -9.84
CA GLY A 37 40.09 -12.53 -8.58
C GLY A 37 38.64 -12.58 -8.06
N TYR A 38 37.65 -12.13 -8.85
CA TYR A 38 36.23 -12.10 -8.47
C TYR A 38 35.37 -12.91 -9.46
N ILE A 39 34.34 -13.55 -8.93
CA ILE A 39 33.20 -14.07 -9.66
C ILE A 39 31.99 -13.31 -9.12
N VAL A 40 31.24 -12.61 -9.96
CA VAL A 40 30.08 -11.82 -9.57
C VAL A 40 28.83 -12.38 -10.21
N SER A 41 27.94 -12.88 -9.39
CA SER A 41 26.63 -13.40 -9.79
C SER A 41 25.51 -12.68 -9.01
N TRP A 42 24.28 -13.12 -9.17
CA TRP A 42 23.12 -12.42 -8.61
C TRP A 42 21.94 -13.36 -8.32
N CYS A 43 21.04 -12.89 -7.49
CA CYS A 43 19.69 -13.40 -7.35
C CYS A 43 18.71 -12.66 -8.28
N PHE A 44 17.43 -13.03 -8.28
CA PHE A 44 16.30 -12.30 -8.87
C PHE A 44 15.33 -11.94 -7.74
N GLY A 45 15.81 -11.24 -6.71
CA GLY A 45 15.15 -11.14 -5.41
C GLY A 45 15.15 -12.51 -4.71
N HIS A 46 14.12 -12.84 -3.98
CA HIS A 46 13.98 -14.17 -3.36
C HIS A 46 13.95 -15.27 -4.42
N LEU A 47 14.93 -16.16 -4.41
CA LEU A 47 14.94 -17.36 -5.27
C LEU A 47 14.10 -18.50 -4.67
N ALA A 48 13.95 -18.52 -3.37
CA ALA A 48 13.12 -19.48 -2.65
C ALA A 48 12.28 -18.74 -1.60
N GLU A 49 11.10 -19.25 -1.35
CA GLU A 49 10.15 -18.74 -0.36
C GLU A 49 9.71 -19.88 0.57
N LEU A 50 9.17 -19.56 1.75
CA LEU A 50 8.56 -20.57 2.63
C LEU A 50 7.48 -21.30 1.85
N ALA A 51 7.53 -22.64 1.91
CA ALA A 51 6.61 -23.48 1.14
C ALA A 51 5.16 -23.30 1.58
N GLU A 52 4.23 -23.50 0.65
CA GLU A 52 2.81 -23.53 0.96
C GLU A 52 2.44 -24.71 1.86
N ALA A 53 1.31 -24.63 2.54
CA ALA A 53 0.87 -25.64 3.50
C ALA A 53 0.82 -27.07 2.93
N ALA A 54 0.41 -27.22 1.66
CA ALA A 54 0.34 -28.52 1.00
C ALA A 54 1.70 -29.24 0.85
N ALA A 55 2.82 -28.50 0.89
CA ALA A 55 4.15 -29.10 0.87
C ALA A 55 4.50 -29.79 2.19
N TYR A 56 3.89 -29.42 3.31
CA TYR A 56 4.12 -30.05 4.62
C TYR A 56 3.28 -31.31 4.81
N ASP A 57 2.05 -31.32 4.29
CA ASP A 57 1.15 -32.46 4.32
C ASP A 57 0.08 -32.27 3.22
N GLU A 58 -0.13 -33.30 2.38
CA GLU A 58 -1.09 -33.28 1.27
C GLU A 58 -2.52 -32.98 1.72
N LYS A 59 -2.89 -33.33 2.97
CA LYS A 59 -4.23 -32.99 3.53
C LYS A 59 -4.49 -31.48 3.49
N TYR A 60 -3.45 -30.65 3.63
CA TYR A 60 -3.56 -29.18 3.57
C TYR A 60 -3.79 -28.62 2.17
N ALA A 61 -3.82 -29.45 1.11
CA ALA A 61 -4.22 -29.02 -0.22
C ALA A 61 -5.70 -28.56 -0.26
N LYS A 62 -6.54 -29.16 0.58
CA LYS A 62 -7.92 -28.73 0.81
C LYS A 62 -8.02 -27.93 2.09
N TRP A 63 -8.79 -26.85 2.07
CA TRP A 63 -8.98 -26.03 3.27
C TRP A 63 -10.12 -26.59 4.09
N ARG A 64 -9.81 -27.05 5.32
CA ARG A 64 -10.76 -27.61 6.27
C ARG A 64 -10.52 -27.02 7.64
N TYR A 65 -11.55 -26.81 8.42
CA TYR A 65 -11.46 -26.33 9.79
C TYR A 65 -10.66 -27.28 10.69
N ASP A 66 -10.93 -28.60 10.59
CA ASP A 66 -10.31 -29.63 11.42
C ASP A 66 -8.79 -29.78 11.20
N ASP A 67 -8.26 -29.20 10.13
CA ASP A 67 -6.83 -29.21 9.84
C ASP A 67 -6.08 -28.00 10.48
N LEU A 68 -6.80 -27.11 11.17
CA LEU A 68 -6.23 -25.92 11.80
C LEU A 68 -5.97 -26.15 13.31
N PRO A 69 -4.93 -25.55 13.88
CA PRO A 69 -3.94 -24.69 13.24
C PRO A 69 -2.82 -25.48 12.52
N ILE A 70 -2.30 -24.93 11.42
CA ILE A 70 -1.15 -25.48 10.70
C ILE A 70 0.12 -24.91 11.33
N LEU A 71 0.88 -25.77 12.01
CA LEU A 71 2.11 -25.42 12.75
C LEU A 71 3.27 -26.33 12.32
N PRO A 72 4.07 -25.95 11.31
CA PRO A 72 5.18 -26.76 10.85
C PRO A 72 6.20 -27.05 11.95
N LYS A 73 6.65 -28.31 12.06
CA LYS A 73 7.74 -28.70 12.97
C LYS A 73 9.11 -28.32 12.39
N SER A 74 9.24 -28.41 11.08
CA SER A 74 10.41 -27.98 10.30
C SER A 74 9.97 -27.13 9.14
N TRP A 75 10.76 -26.12 8.80
CA TRP A 75 10.43 -25.20 7.72
C TRP A 75 10.96 -25.73 6.38
N GLN A 76 10.09 -25.70 5.37
CA GLN A 76 10.42 -26.08 3.99
C GLN A 76 10.40 -24.83 3.10
N TYR A 77 11.18 -24.89 2.02
CA TYR A 77 11.23 -23.83 1.03
C TYR A 77 10.82 -24.36 -0.33
N SER A 78 10.16 -23.56 -1.10
CA SER A 78 9.79 -23.81 -2.49
C SER A 78 10.55 -22.87 -3.40
N VAL A 79 10.95 -23.38 -4.56
CA VAL A 79 11.65 -22.64 -5.61
C VAL A 79 10.77 -22.64 -6.85
N SER A 80 10.45 -21.47 -7.39
CA SER A 80 9.68 -21.38 -8.63
C SER A 80 10.51 -21.83 -9.83
N ARG A 81 9.86 -22.38 -10.86
CA ARG A 81 10.54 -22.99 -12.04
C ARG A 81 11.44 -22.01 -12.77
N ASP A 82 11.04 -20.75 -12.89
CA ASP A 82 11.79 -19.67 -13.53
C ASP A 82 13.07 -19.30 -12.75
N LYS A 83 13.11 -19.52 -11.43
CA LYS A 83 14.24 -19.21 -10.55
C LYS A 83 15.17 -20.39 -10.31
N ALA A 84 14.72 -21.60 -10.60
CA ALA A 84 15.46 -22.84 -10.34
C ALA A 84 16.82 -22.91 -11.07
N LYS A 85 16.90 -22.41 -12.32
CA LYS A 85 18.15 -22.36 -13.10
C LYS A 85 19.20 -21.49 -12.39
N GLN A 86 18.80 -20.33 -11.87
CA GLN A 86 19.71 -19.41 -11.18
C GLN A 86 20.19 -19.98 -9.84
N LEU A 87 19.29 -20.62 -9.07
CA LEU A 87 19.67 -21.27 -7.82
C LEU A 87 20.68 -22.39 -8.05
N ALA A 88 20.50 -23.22 -9.09
CA ALA A 88 21.43 -24.27 -9.47
C ALA A 88 22.78 -23.71 -9.91
N LEU A 89 22.80 -22.57 -10.63
CA LEU A 89 24.05 -21.91 -11.01
C LEU A 89 24.80 -21.42 -9.75
N LEU A 90 24.10 -20.75 -8.82
CA LEU A 90 24.71 -20.29 -7.57
C LEU A 90 25.23 -21.45 -6.73
N ASN A 91 24.54 -22.59 -6.71
CA ASN A 91 25.04 -23.81 -6.09
C ASN A 91 26.39 -24.26 -6.72
N THR A 92 26.45 -24.32 -8.04
CA THR A 92 27.68 -24.68 -8.75
C THR A 92 28.82 -23.71 -8.44
N LEU A 93 28.55 -22.40 -8.44
CA LEU A 93 29.57 -21.38 -8.16
C LEU A 93 30.06 -21.42 -6.70
N MET A 94 29.18 -21.63 -5.74
CA MET A 94 29.50 -21.74 -4.31
C MET A 94 30.42 -22.94 -4.02
N HIS A 95 30.25 -24.04 -4.74
CA HIS A 95 31.01 -25.27 -4.53
C HIS A 95 32.27 -25.42 -5.41
N ARG A 96 32.63 -24.41 -6.21
CA ARG A 96 33.87 -24.41 -6.98
C ARG A 96 35.07 -24.51 -6.05
N ALA A 97 36.03 -25.38 -6.39
CA ALA A 97 37.26 -25.57 -5.60
C ALA A 97 38.16 -24.33 -5.58
N ASP A 98 38.08 -23.49 -6.61
CA ASP A 98 38.83 -22.23 -6.72
C ASP A 98 38.11 -21.00 -6.15
N VAL A 99 36.98 -21.16 -5.43
CA VAL A 99 36.32 -20.11 -4.68
C VAL A 99 36.67 -20.25 -3.21
N SER A 100 37.27 -19.20 -2.61
CA SER A 100 37.72 -19.17 -1.23
C SER A 100 36.68 -18.66 -0.22
N GLU A 101 35.87 -17.69 -0.61
CA GLU A 101 34.86 -17.08 0.23
C GLU A 101 33.67 -16.57 -0.58
N VAL A 102 32.54 -16.36 0.06
CA VAL A 102 31.32 -15.83 -0.55
C VAL A 102 30.99 -14.48 0.07
N ILE A 103 30.73 -13.46 -0.76
CA ILE A 103 30.42 -12.11 -0.33
C ILE A 103 28.94 -11.83 -0.61
N ASN A 104 28.18 -11.59 0.46
CA ASN A 104 26.82 -11.10 0.37
C ASN A 104 26.84 -9.63 -0.05
N ALA A 105 26.45 -9.34 -1.27
CA ALA A 105 26.30 -8.01 -1.85
C ALA A 105 24.84 -7.71 -2.23
N CYS A 106 23.88 -8.39 -1.58
CA CYS A 106 22.46 -8.00 -1.64
C CYS A 106 22.26 -6.66 -0.93
N ASP A 107 21.13 -6.03 -1.19
CA ASP A 107 20.80 -4.71 -0.61
C ASP A 107 21.02 -4.73 0.91
N ALA A 108 21.53 -3.65 1.46
CA ALA A 108 21.78 -3.54 2.90
C ALA A 108 20.43 -3.47 3.65
N GLY A 109 20.20 -4.40 4.58
CA GLY A 109 18.95 -4.52 5.33
C GLY A 109 18.50 -5.97 5.53
N ARG A 110 17.44 -6.14 6.32
CA ARG A 110 16.85 -7.46 6.67
C ARG A 110 16.47 -8.28 5.44
N GLU A 111 15.91 -7.64 4.41
CA GLU A 111 15.46 -8.29 3.18
C GLU A 111 16.62 -8.90 2.40
N GLY A 112 17.67 -8.10 2.13
CA GLY A 112 18.84 -8.57 1.40
C GLY A 112 19.61 -9.66 2.16
N GLU A 113 19.63 -9.56 3.51
CA GLU A 113 20.20 -10.62 4.35
C GLU A 113 19.38 -11.93 4.23
N SER A 114 18.05 -11.83 4.25
CA SER A 114 17.16 -12.98 4.08
C SER A 114 17.31 -13.63 2.71
N ILE A 115 17.39 -12.84 1.62
CA ILE A 115 17.56 -13.33 0.25
C ILE A 115 18.85 -14.15 0.14
N PHE A 116 19.98 -13.56 0.55
CA PHE A 116 21.28 -14.23 0.45
C PHE A 116 21.37 -15.47 1.33
N ARG A 117 21.04 -15.35 2.64
CA ARG A 117 21.16 -16.45 3.60
C ARG A 117 20.28 -17.65 3.24
N THR A 118 19.10 -17.41 2.69
CA THR A 118 18.25 -18.49 2.20
C THR A 118 18.94 -19.27 1.07
N VAL A 119 19.55 -18.59 0.12
CA VAL A 119 20.31 -19.24 -0.97
C VAL A 119 21.53 -19.98 -0.43
N TYR A 120 22.29 -19.34 0.48
CA TYR A 120 23.46 -19.92 1.09
C TYR A 120 23.14 -21.21 1.85
N MET A 121 22.07 -21.19 2.67
CA MET A 121 21.59 -22.34 3.43
C MET A 121 21.06 -23.47 2.55
N LEU A 122 20.22 -23.15 1.55
CA LEU A 122 19.65 -24.15 0.65
C LEU A 122 20.71 -24.87 -0.18
N ASN A 123 21.77 -24.16 -0.55
CA ASN A 123 22.91 -24.73 -1.25
C ASN A 123 23.89 -25.42 -0.29
N LYS A 124 23.66 -25.42 1.03
CA LYS A 124 24.56 -26.04 2.04
C LYS A 124 26.01 -25.57 1.86
N CYS A 125 26.22 -24.30 1.58
CA CYS A 125 27.55 -23.73 1.43
C CYS A 125 28.22 -23.63 2.80
N ASP A 126 29.49 -24.04 2.89
CA ASP A 126 30.30 -24.03 4.12
C ASP A 126 31.47 -23.01 4.06
N LYS A 127 31.59 -22.29 2.95
CA LYS A 127 32.68 -21.32 2.77
C LYS A 127 32.51 -20.08 3.64
N PRO A 128 33.60 -19.43 4.05
CA PRO A 128 33.53 -18.18 4.78
C PRO A 128 32.66 -17.15 4.08
N MET A 129 31.83 -16.44 4.87
CA MET A 129 30.91 -15.45 4.37
C MET A 129 31.33 -14.06 4.81
N LYS A 130 31.35 -13.10 3.88
CA LYS A 130 31.54 -11.67 4.13
C LYS A 130 30.31 -10.88 3.71
N ARG A 131 30.18 -9.67 4.23
CA ARG A 131 29.07 -8.75 3.96
C ARG A 131 29.55 -7.42 3.41
N LEU A 132 29.06 -7.05 2.25
CA LEU A 132 29.14 -5.70 1.69
C LEU A 132 27.92 -4.89 2.16
N TRP A 133 28.17 -3.76 2.83
CA TRP A 133 27.10 -2.88 3.30
C TRP A 133 27.29 -1.48 2.72
N ILE A 134 26.48 -1.14 1.72
CA ILE A 134 26.56 0.13 0.99
C ILE A 134 25.17 0.71 0.75
N SER A 135 25.05 2.04 0.77
CA SER A 135 23.82 2.78 0.57
C SER A 135 23.73 3.49 -0.80
N SER A 136 24.77 3.39 -1.62
CA SER A 136 24.80 3.94 -2.98
C SER A 136 25.55 3.01 -3.92
N MET A 137 25.19 3.04 -5.21
CA MET A 137 25.84 2.28 -6.29
C MET A 137 26.93 3.05 -7.02
N GLU A 138 27.36 4.20 -6.48
CA GLU A 138 28.49 4.95 -7.03
C GLU A 138 29.80 4.14 -6.93
N ASP A 139 30.62 4.25 -7.95
CA ASP A 139 31.84 3.43 -8.08
C ASP A 139 32.82 3.61 -6.89
N THR A 140 32.89 4.81 -6.34
CA THR A 140 33.70 5.14 -5.16
C THR A 140 33.18 4.46 -3.91
N VAL A 141 31.87 4.44 -3.71
CA VAL A 141 31.20 3.80 -2.57
C VAL A 141 31.36 2.28 -2.64
N ILE A 142 31.20 1.69 -3.83
CA ILE A 142 31.43 0.25 -4.03
C ILE A 142 32.89 -0.12 -3.69
N ARG A 143 33.90 0.60 -4.20
CA ARG A 143 35.32 0.34 -3.90
C ARG A 143 35.60 0.38 -2.40
N LYS A 144 35.18 1.47 -1.74
CA LYS A 144 35.36 1.64 -0.29
C LYS A 144 34.67 0.53 0.50
N GLY A 145 33.46 0.11 0.06
CA GLY A 145 32.73 -1.00 0.69
C GLY A 145 33.48 -2.33 0.62
N PHE A 146 34.16 -2.62 -0.49
CA PHE A 146 34.98 -3.84 -0.63
C PHE A 146 36.26 -3.79 0.21
N GLU A 147 36.76 -2.62 0.58
CA GLU A 147 37.88 -2.45 1.49
C GLU A 147 37.49 -2.69 2.96
N THR A 148 36.20 -2.53 3.29
CA THR A 148 35.66 -2.57 4.65
C THR A 148 34.64 -3.70 4.88
N LEU A 149 34.79 -4.82 4.15
CA LEU A 149 33.91 -5.98 4.31
C LEU A 149 33.90 -6.51 5.75
N LYS A 150 32.71 -6.72 6.30
CA LYS A 150 32.53 -7.33 7.62
C LYS A 150 32.30 -8.85 7.50
N ASP A 151 32.57 -9.58 8.59
CA ASP A 151 32.19 -10.98 8.68
C ASP A 151 30.67 -11.14 8.63
N GLY A 152 30.23 -12.19 7.94
CA GLY A 152 28.79 -12.48 7.85
C GLY A 152 28.14 -12.70 9.21
N SER A 153 28.86 -13.28 10.18
CA SER A 153 28.37 -13.52 11.54
C SER A 153 27.95 -12.24 12.27
N ALA A 154 28.49 -11.09 11.93
CA ALA A 154 28.06 -9.79 12.47
C ALA A 154 26.58 -9.46 12.18
N TYR A 155 25.96 -10.18 11.23
CA TYR A 155 24.56 -9.99 10.80
C TYR A 155 23.65 -11.18 11.14
N ASP A 156 24.08 -12.09 12.02
CA ASP A 156 23.29 -13.28 12.38
C ASP A 156 21.97 -12.91 13.07
N ASN A 157 21.99 -11.95 13.96
CA ASN A 157 20.78 -11.46 14.63
C ASN A 157 19.82 -10.75 13.66
N LEU A 158 20.35 -9.98 12.70
CA LEU A 158 19.56 -9.36 11.64
C LEU A 158 18.85 -10.42 10.79
N TYR A 159 19.56 -11.49 10.43
CA TYR A 159 18.96 -12.63 9.73
C TYR A 159 17.92 -13.35 10.57
N ALA A 160 18.20 -13.58 11.88
CA ALA A 160 17.25 -14.21 12.79
C ALA A 160 15.94 -13.41 12.89
N SER A 161 16.03 -12.10 13.02
CA SER A 161 14.88 -11.17 13.00
C SER A 161 14.09 -11.30 11.69
N ALA A 162 14.76 -11.26 10.53
CA ALA A 162 14.12 -11.42 9.22
C ALA A 162 13.40 -12.77 9.07
N LEU A 163 14.03 -13.84 9.54
CA LEU A 163 13.47 -15.20 9.49
C LEU A 163 12.28 -15.36 10.43
N CYS A 164 12.33 -14.81 11.64
CA CYS A 164 11.22 -14.78 12.58
C CYS A 164 10.02 -14.04 11.97
N ARG A 165 10.24 -12.88 11.37
CA ARG A 165 9.19 -12.13 10.68
C ARG A 165 8.52 -12.95 9.60
N SER A 166 9.30 -13.55 8.70
CA SER A 166 8.76 -14.35 7.59
C SER A 166 7.94 -15.54 8.08
N LYS A 167 8.43 -16.26 9.10
CA LYS A 167 7.72 -17.39 9.71
C LYS A 167 6.45 -16.97 10.43
N ALA A 168 6.48 -15.86 11.17
CA ALA A 168 5.33 -15.33 11.89
C ALA A 168 4.23 -14.85 10.91
N ASP A 169 4.59 -14.10 9.88
CA ASP A 169 3.68 -13.64 8.84
C ASP A 169 3.05 -14.84 8.08
N TRP A 170 3.83 -15.91 7.83
CA TRP A 170 3.33 -17.15 7.25
C TRP A 170 2.31 -17.85 8.18
N LEU A 171 2.63 -18.01 9.46
CA LEU A 171 1.74 -18.70 10.44
C LEU A 171 0.40 -17.96 10.55
N VAL A 172 0.45 -16.65 10.77
CA VAL A 172 -0.77 -15.85 10.91
C VAL A 172 -1.53 -15.77 9.59
N GLY A 173 -0.84 -15.52 8.49
CA GLY A 173 -1.46 -15.38 7.18
C GLY A 173 -2.20 -16.64 6.75
N ILE A 174 -1.55 -17.82 6.86
CA ILE A 174 -2.15 -19.07 6.38
C ILE A 174 -3.29 -19.55 7.28
N ASN A 175 -3.10 -19.49 8.60
CA ASN A 175 -4.11 -19.95 9.54
C ASN A 175 -5.33 -19.04 9.57
N SER A 176 -5.14 -17.72 9.65
CA SER A 176 -6.24 -16.77 9.65
C SER A 176 -6.99 -16.78 8.32
N THR A 177 -6.27 -16.73 7.18
CA THR A 177 -6.91 -16.79 5.84
C THR A 177 -7.76 -18.04 5.70
N ARG A 178 -7.26 -19.23 6.10
CA ARG A 178 -8.01 -20.47 5.99
C ARG A 178 -9.17 -20.53 6.98
N LEU A 179 -8.96 -20.12 8.23
CA LEU A 179 -10.00 -20.08 9.26
C LEU A 179 -11.21 -19.29 8.78
N PHE A 180 -11.01 -18.02 8.41
CA PHE A 180 -12.09 -17.15 7.97
C PHE A 180 -12.69 -17.60 6.64
N SER A 181 -11.85 -18.06 5.70
CA SER A 181 -12.36 -18.52 4.40
C SER A 181 -13.24 -19.76 4.51
N VAL A 182 -12.91 -20.70 5.39
CA VAL A 182 -13.70 -21.91 5.62
C VAL A 182 -15.01 -21.59 6.34
N LEU A 183 -14.93 -20.76 7.39
CA LEU A 183 -16.10 -20.38 8.18
C LEU A 183 -17.14 -19.56 7.40
N TYR A 184 -16.68 -18.71 6.47
CA TYR A 184 -17.54 -17.81 5.70
C TYR A 184 -17.70 -18.23 4.21
N HIS A 185 -17.22 -19.43 3.85
CA HIS A 185 -17.37 -20.02 2.50
C HIS A 185 -16.91 -19.12 1.35
N ARG A 186 -15.95 -18.24 1.60
CA ARG A 186 -15.38 -17.29 0.63
C ARG A 186 -13.90 -17.08 0.91
N THR A 187 -13.07 -16.91 -0.14
CA THR A 187 -11.67 -16.59 0.05
C THR A 187 -11.50 -15.22 0.71
N LEU A 188 -11.03 -15.21 1.96
CA LEU A 188 -10.81 -14.03 2.77
C LEU A 188 -9.32 -13.95 3.13
N ASN A 189 -8.59 -13.11 2.42
CA ASN A 189 -7.16 -12.90 2.67
C ASN A 189 -6.96 -12.05 3.91
N VAL A 190 -6.38 -12.64 4.95
CA VAL A 190 -6.09 -11.99 6.22
C VAL A 190 -4.58 -11.90 6.42
N GLY A 191 -4.10 -10.82 6.99
CA GLY A 191 -2.69 -10.66 7.29
C GLY A 191 -2.43 -9.52 8.27
N ARG A 192 -1.35 -9.64 9.02
CA ARG A 192 -0.96 -8.77 10.13
C ARG A 192 -0.96 -7.27 9.80
N VAL A 193 -0.56 -6.89 8.58
CA VAL A 193 -0.52 -5.49 8.16
C VAL A 193 -1.67 -5.15 7.22
N VAL A 194 -2.07 -6.10 6.36
CA VAL A 194 -3.14 -5.91 5.37
C VAL A 194 -4.48 -5.63 6.05
N SER A 195 -4.82 -6.41 7.08
CA SER A 195 -6.11 -6.30 7.77
C SER A 195 -6.26 -4.99 8.57
N PRO A 196 -5.28 -4.55 9.39
CA PRO A 196 -5.36 -3.24 10.04
C PRO A 196 -5.37 -2.06 9.04
N THR A 197 -4.65 -2.17 7.92
CA THR A 197 -4.70 -1.14 6.88
C THR A 197 -6.10 -1.04 6.24
N LEU A 198 -6.75 -2.17 5.99
CA LEU A 198 -8.14 -2.20 5.53
C LEU A 198 -9.09 -1.63 6.59
N ALA A 199 -8.86 -1.94 7.87
CA ALA A 199 -9.67 -1.41 8.97
C ALA A 199 -9.63 0.13 9.04
N LEU A 200 -8.47 0.76 8.82
CA LEU A 200 -8.36 2.22 8.73
C LEU A 200 -9.28 2.79 7.62
N ILE A 201 -9.32 2.15 6.46
CA ILE A 201 -10.13 2.60 5.32
C ILE A 201 -11.63 2.43 5.65
N VAL A 202 -12.01 1.26 6.19
CA VAL A 202 -13.41 0.97 6.55
C VAL A 202 -13.91 1.91 7.65
N GLN A 203 -13.10 2.17 8.67
CA GLN A 203 -13.44 3.11 9.74
C GLN A 203 -13.64 4.53 9.19
N ARG A 204 -12.79 4.99 8.27
CA ARG A 204 -12.93 6.29 7.63
C ARG A 204 -14.24 6.43 6.86
N GLU A 205 -14.65 5.40 6.12
CA GLU A 205 -15.94 5.40 5.42
C GLU A 205 -17.11 5.43 6.41
N ALA A 206 -17.04 4.67 7.50
CA ALA A 206 -18.05 4.71 8.55
C ALA A 206 -18.16 6.12 9.19
N GLU A 207 -17.02 6.81 9.41
CA GLU A 207 -17.01 8.20 9.88
C GLU A 207 -17.69 9.16 8.88
N ILE A 208 -17.45 8.97 7.57
CA ILE A 208 -18.05 9.78 6.51
C ILE A 208 -19.54 9.53 6.43
N ASP A 209 -19.99 8.28 6.46
CA ASP A 209 -21.40 7.88 6.37
C ASP A 209 -22.21 8.32 7.60
N ALA A 210 -21.61 8.27 8.77
CA ALA A 210 -22.24 8.72 10.02
C ALA A 210 -22.29 10.26 10.15
N TYR A 211 -21.53 10.99 9.33
CA TYR A 211 -21.38 12.43 9.47
C TYR A 211 -22.65 13.19 9.06
N LYS A 212 -23.08 14.09 9.95
CA LYS A 212 -24.20 14.98 9.69
C LYS A 212 -23.70 16.41 9.52
N PRO A 213 -23.80 16.99 8.29
CA PRO A 213 -23.40 18.37 8.06
C PRO A 213 -24.21 19.34 8.91
N GLU A 214 -23.56 20.21 9.68
CA GLU A 214 -24.16 21.26 10.44
C GLU A 214 -23.98 22.60 9.72
N PRO A 215 -25.03 23.39 9.51
CA PRO A 215 -24.92 24.73 8.95
C PRO A 215 -24.25 25.67 9.96
N PHE A 216 -23.46 26.60 9.46
CA PHE A 216 -22.93 27.70 10.23
C PHE A 216 -22.98 29.00 9.40
N TYR A 217 -23.01 30.13 10.09
CA TYR A 217 -23.09 31.44 9.48
C TYR A 217 -21.96 32.32 10.00
N THR A 218 -21.37 33.13 9.11
CA THR A 218 -20.40 34.16 9.47
C THR A 218 -20.77 35.46 8.79
N VAL A 219 -20.50 36.59 9.45
CA VAL A 219 -20.63 37.90 8.83
C VAL A 219 -19.25 38.39 8.40
N THR A 220 -19.13 38.80 7.15
CA THR A 220 -17.91 39.38 6.61
C THR A 220 -18.15 40.87 6.40
N LEU A 221 -17.29 41.70 7.01
CA LEU A 221 -17.26 43.16 6.80
C LEU A 221 -16.24 43.46 5.70
N GLY A 222 -16.67 44.19 4.66
CA GLY A 222 -15.80 44.77 3.66
C GLY A 222 -15.28 46.12 4.16
N LEU A 223 -13.98 46.21 4.37
CA LEU A 223 -13.31 47.43 4.86
C LEU A 223 -12.33 47.94 3.76
N PRO A 224 -11.88 49.21 3.85
CA PRO A 224 -10.92 49.74 2.91
C PRO A 224 -9.60 48.90 2.88
N GLY A 225 -9.40 48.12 1.80
CA GLY A 225 -8.22 47.33 1.57
C GLY A 225 -8.21 45.89 2.15
N PHE A 226 -9.20 45.50 2.98
CA PHE A 226 -9.28 44.14 3.54
C PHE A 226 -10.68 43.76 4.02
N ASP A 227 -10.90 42.49 4.24
CA ASP A 227 -12.13 41.96 4.82
C ASP A 227 -11.89 41.46 6.25
N ALA A 228 -12.89 41.63 7.14
CA ALA A 228 -12.89 41.09 8.49
C ALA A 228 -14.08 40.14 8.70
N GLY A 229 -13.87 39.00 9.33
CA GLY A 229 -14.87 37.98 9.58
C GLY A 229 -15.28 37.88 11.05
N SER A 230 -16.55 37.62 11.31
CA SER A 230 -17.04 37.27 12.65
C SER A 230 -16.71 35.83 13.01
N GLU A 231 -16.90 35.45 14.27
CA GLU A 231 -16.95 34.03 14.67
C GLU A 231 -18.14 33.31 14.01
N ARG A 232 -18.07 31.97 14.03
CA ARG A 232 -19.14 31.13 13.48
C ARG A 232 -20.37 31.15 14.39
N MET A 233 -21.53 31.43 13.81
CA MET A 233 -22.84 31.42 14.46
C MET A 233 -23.65 30.20 13.99
N LYS A 234 -24.48 29.64 14.88
CA LYS A 234 -25.33 28.48 14.54
C LYS A 234 -26.66 28.92 13.90
N ASN A 235 -27.09 30.16 14.16
CA ASN A 235 -28.40 30.65 13.77
C ASN A 235 -28.32 31.73 12.68
N LYS A 236 -29.05 31.54 11.59
CA LYS A 236 -29.11 32.52 10.49
C LYS A 236 -29.70 33.88 10.91
N PRO A 237 -30.82 33.96 11.69
CA PRO A 237 -31.37 35.23 12.15
C PRO A 237 -30.36 36.06 12.98
N GLU A 238 -29.53 35.43 13.78
CA GLU A 238 -28.47 36.09 14.55
C GLU A 238 -27.42 36.73 13.61
N ALA A 239 -26.99 36.02 12.58
CA ALA A 239 -26.05 36.53 11.58
C ALA A 239 -26.69 37.70 10.77
N GLU A 240 -27.97 37.59 10.40
CA GLU A 240 -28.69 38.64 9.69
C GLU A 240 -28.88 39.90 10.57
N SER A 241 -29.12 39.71 11.87
CA SER A 241 -29.20 40.82 12.84
C SER A 241 -27.87 41.53 12.97
N LEU A 242 -26.78 40.76 13.11
CA LEU A 242 -25.42 41.29 13.17
C LEU A 242 -25.03 42.03 11.87
N GLN A 243 -25.39 41.49 10.71
CA GLN A 243 -25.18 42.13 9.42
C GLN A 243 -25.84 43.50 9.36
N LYS A 244 -27.12 43.60 9.77
CA LYS A 244 -27.88 44.85 9.79
C LYS A 244 -27.29 45.83 10.78
N ALA A 245 -26.89 45.37 11.98
CA ALA A 245 -26.28 46.22 13.01
C ALA A 245 -24.95 46.82 12.56
N CYS A 246 -24.16 46.11 11.75
CA CYS A 246 -22.84 46.57 11.26
C CYS A 246 -22.92 47.40 9.97
N GLY A 247 -24.08 47.39 9.29
CA GLY A 247 -24.20 48.10 8.00
C GLY A 247 -23.97 49.61 8.15
N SER A 248 -23.00 50.13 7.37
CA SER A 248 -22.62 51.57 7.38
C SER A 248 -22.10 52.10 8.74
N GLN A 249 -21.74 51.22 9.66
CA GLN A 249 -21.15 51.57 10.95
C GLN A 249 -19.63 51.70 10.86
N MET A 250 -19.03 52.23 11.92
CA MET A 250 -17.57 52.28 12.08
C MET A 250 -17.10 51.02 12.77
N ALA A 251 -16.09 50.35 12.20
CA ALA A 251 -15.34 49.29 12.84
C ALA A 251 -14.08 49.91 13.49
N VAL A 252 -13.87 49.63 14.77
CA VAL A 252 -12.74 50.15 15.57
C VAL A 252 -11.74 49.03 15.79
N VAL A 253 -10.49 49.28 15.50
CA VAL A 253 -9.39 48.33 15.77
C VAL A 253 -9.10 48.31 17.26
N LYS A 254 -9.28 47.14 17.89
CA LYS A 254 -9.06 46.93 19.34
C LYS A 254 -7.67 46.38 19.64
N ALA A 255 -7.14 45.58 18.75
CA ALA A 255 -5.79 45.06 18.91
C ALA A 255 -5.17 44.70 17.54
N VAL A 256 -3.88 44.90 17.46
CA VAL A 256 -3.04 44.47 16.30
C VAL A 256 -1.91 43.63 16.83
N GLU A 257 -1.96 42.35 16.56
CA GLU A 257 -0.89 41.40 16.91
C GLU A 257 -0.01 41.11 15.70
N ARG A 258 1.29 41.35 15.80
CA ARG A 258 2.30 41.02 14.78
C ARG A 258 3.21 39.95 15.35
N LYS A 259 3.30 38.78 14.64
CA LYS A 259 4.15 37.68 15.05
C LYS A 259 5.06 37.28 13.88
N ASP A 260 6.35 37.39 14.12
CA ASP A 260 7.32 36.87 13.17
C ASP A 260 7.38 35.36 13.29
N LYS A 261 7.26 34.69 12.17
CA LYS A 261 7.26 33.23 12.04
C LYS A 261 8.31 32.80 11.03
N ALA A 262 9.00 31.72 11.37
CA ALA A 262 9.95 31.06 10.50
C ALA A 262 9.49 29.63 10.25
N GLU A 263 9.16 29.31 9.01
CA GLU A 263 8.82 27.94 8.60
C GLU A 263 10.09 27.24 8.15
N LYS A 264 10.48 26.21 8.90
CA LYS A 264 11.70 25.43 8.61
C LYS A 264 11.59 24.76 7.24
N PRO A 265 12.74 24.59 6.54
CA PRO A 265 12.80 23.76 5.35
C PRO A 265 12.25 22.35 5.58
N PRO A 266 11.64 21.73 4.56
CA PRO A 266 11.22 20.34 4.67
C PRO A 266 12.45 19.43 4.81
N ALA A 267 12.34 18.37 5.62
CA ALA A 267 13.38 17.36 5.69
C ALA A 267 13.57 16.66 4.32
N LEU A 268 14.70 16.00 4.12
CA LEU A 268 14.94 15.14 2.96
C LEU A 268 13.89 14.02 2.85
N TYR A 269 13.83 13.35 1.72
CA TYR A 269 12.92 12.24 1.53
C TYR A 269 13.43 10.94 2.15
N ASP A 270 12.55 10.29 2.93
CA ASP A 270 12.47 8.85 3.02
C ASP A 270 11.54 8.31 1.90
N LEU A 271 11.42 7.00 1.77
CA LEU A 271 10.55 6.41 0.75
C LEU A 271 9.09 6.81 0.94
N THR A 272 8.56 6.78 2.16
CA THR A 272 7.15 7.06 2.43
C THR A 272 6.78 8.50 2.08
N THR A 273 7.58 9.47 2.49
CA THR A 273 7.33 10.88 2.17
C THR A 273 7.46 11.18 0.69
N LEU A 274 8.40 10.52 -0.01
CA LEU A 274 8.48 10.61 -1.46
C LEU A 274 7.23 10.04 -2.15
N GLN A 275 6.76 8.87 -1.74
CA GLN A 275 5.53 8.26 -2.26
C GLN A 275 4.31 9.16 -2.05
N ARG A 276 4.21 9.78 -0.87
CA ARG A 276 3.14 10.71 -0.53
C ARG A 276 3.15 11.95 -1.44
N ASP A 277 4.29 12.58 -1.59
CA ASP A 277 4.42 13.77 -2.44
C ASP A 277 4.26 13.42 -3.93
N ALA A 278 4.77 12.29 -4.41
CA ALA A 278 4.57 11.81 -5.76
C ALA A 278 3.09 11.53 -6.06
N ASN A 279 2.36 10.95 -5.10
CA ASN A 279 0.90 10.75 -5.24
C ASN A 279 0.16 12.08 -5.32
N ARG A 280 0.47 13.03 -4.42
CA ARG A 280 -0.19 14.33 -4.34
C ARG A 280 0.12 15.24 -5.53
N ILE A 281 1.39 15.28 -5.98
CA ILE A 281 1.89 16.23 -6.99
C ILE A 281 1.84 15.65 -8.40
N LEU A 282 2.21 14.37 -8.55
CA LEU A 282 2.36 13.71 -9.85
C LEU A 282 1.22 12.72 -10.15
N GLY A 283 0.39 12.36 -9.15
CA GLY A 283 -0.68 11.38 -9.29
C GLY A 283 -0.21 9.93 -9.42
N PHE A 284 1.04 9.64 -9.07
CA PHE A 284 1.59 8.28 -9.10
C PHE A 284 1.12 7.46 -7.89
N THR A 285 0.95 6.16 -8.09
CA THR A 285 0.76 5.25 -6.95
C THR A 285 2.06 5.08 -6.17
N ALA A 286 1.94 4.62 -4.92
CA ALA A 286 3.10 4.29 -4.10
C ALA A 286 4.01 3.24 -4.77
N GLN A 287 3.40 2.25 -5.44
CA GLN A 287 4.16 1.23 -6.17
C GLN A 287 4.89 1.81 -7.39
N GLN A 288 4.22 2.61 -8.21
CA GLN A 288 4.86 3.28 -9.34
C GLN A 288 6.05 4.15 -8.90
N THR A 289 5.89 4.88 -7.80
CA THR A 289 6.96 5.71 -7.24
C THR A 289 8.16 4.87 -6.80
N LEU A 290 7.90 3.74 -6.14
CA LEU A 290 8.97 2.80 -5.74
C LEU A 290 9.67 2.20 -6.96
N ASP A 291 8.94 1.78 -7.99
CA ASP A 291 9.50 1.19 -9.20
C ASP A 291 10.40 2.19 -9.95
N TYR A 292 9.95 3.44 -10.08
CA TYR A 292 10.75 4.50 -10.69
C TYR A 292 12.01 4.81 -9.87
N LEU A 293 11.88 4.93 -8.55
CA LEU A 293 13.02 5.20 -7.67
C LEU A 293 14.03 4.05 -7.68
N GLN A 294 13.55 2.80 -7.70
CA GLN A 294 14.41 1.61 -7.82
C GLN A 294 15.19 1.62 -9.14
N SER A 295 14.54 1.96 -10.25
CA SER A 295 15.20 2.11 -11.54
C SER A 295 16.26 3.22 -11.54
N LEU A 296 15.97 4.35 -10.90
CA LEU A 296 16.92 5.46 -10.75
C LEU A 296 18.14 5.08 -9.89
N TYR A 297 17.94 4.31 -8.83
CA TYR A 297 19.02 3.76 -8.03
C TYR A 297 19.93 2.84 -8.85
N GLU A 298 19.36 1.91 -9.62
CA GLU A 298 20.10 0.98 -10.49
C GLU A 298 20.85 1.73 -11.62
N LYS A 299 20.32 2.88 -12.07
CA LYS A 299 21.00 3.80 -13.00
C LYS A 299 22.01 4.73 -12.32
N LYS A 300 22.23 4.57 -11.02
CA LYS A 300 23.17 5.38 -10.21
C LYS A 300 22.81 6.88 -10.16
N LEU A 301 21.54 7.24 -10.27
CA LEU A 301 21.05 8.62 -10.27
C LEU A 301 20.48 9.04 -8.91
N CYS A 302 20.06 8.08 -8.08
CA CYS A 302 19.62 8.29 -6.72
C CYS A 302 20.31 7.32 -5.76
N THR A 303 20.28 7.65 -4.48
CA THR A 303 20.69 6.75 -3.39
C THR A 303 19.65 5.67 -3.14
N TYR A 304 19.87 4.75 -2.20
CA TYR A 304 19.04 3.58 -1.95
C TYR A 304 17.58 3.95 -1.66
N PRO A 305 16.61 3.30 -2.33
CA PRO A 305 15.21 3.72 -2.29
C PRO A 305 14.47 3.37 -0.99
N ARG A 306 14.81 2.25 -0.33
CA ARG A 306 14.02 1.71 0.79
C ARG A 306 14.57 2.15 2.13
N THR A 307 14.59 3.45 2.37
CA THR A 307 15.04 4.07 3.62
C THR A 307 13.87 4.68 4.39
N ASP A 308 13.97 4.67 5.71
CA ASP A 308 13.11 5.37 6.66
C ASP A 308 13.76 6.65 7.21
N SER A 309 15.02 6.89 6.88
CA SER A 309 15.75 8.09 7.30
C SER A 309 15.48 9.28 6.39
N ARG A 310 15.40 10.45 7.01
CA ARG A 310 15.31 11.77 6.36
C ARG A 310 16.59 12.61 6.57
N TYR A 311 17.68 11.94 6.96
CA TYR A 311 18.94 12.58 7.30
C TYR A 311 20.10 11.93 6.54
N LEU A 312 21.19 12.68 6.43
CA LEU A 312 22.48 12.23 5.91
C LEU A 312 23.44 11.98 7.06
N THR A 313 24.51 11.24 6.78
CA THR A 313 25.61 10.98 7.70
C THR A 313 26.67 12.09 7.64
N SER A 314 27.45 12.23 8.70
CA SER A 314 28.48 13.28 8.82
C SER A 314 29.57 13.19 7.76
N ASP A 315 29.89 12.00 7.27
CA ASP A 315 30.88 11.79 6.19
C ASP A 315 30.44 12.35 4.83
N MET A 316 29.13 12.64 4.66
CA MET A 316 28.58 13.24 3.44
C MET A 316 28.62 14.79 3.45
N ALA A 317 28.96 15.41 4.57
CA ALA A 317 28.91 16.88 4.77
C ALA A 317 29.74 17.65 3.75
N ASP A 318 30.98 17.22 3.54
CA ASP A 318 31.93 17.91 2.67
C ASP A 318 31.54 17.88 1.19
N GLY A 319 30.89 16.79 0.75
CA GLY A 319 30.42 16.62 -0.63
C GLY A 319 29.10 17.34 -0.94
N LEU A 320 28.32 17.69 0.09
CA LEU A 320 26.97 18.21 -0.08
C LEU A 320 26.90 19.55 -0.83
N PRO A 321 27.75 20.57 -0.58
CA PRO A 321 27.71 21.84 -1.32
C PRO A 321 27.96 21.65 -2.83
N ALA A 322 28.89 20.76 -3.20
CA ALA A 322 29.19 20.46 -4.60
C ALA A 322 28.00 19.76 -5.29
N LEU A 323 27.36 18.82 -4.58
CA LEU A 323 26.16 18.14 -5.08
C LEU A 323 25.00 19.14 -5.28
N VAL A 324 24.74 20.01 -4.31
CA VAL A 324 23.69 21.04 -4.39
C VAL A 324 23.92 21.98 -5.57
N SER A 325 25.17 22.43 -5.77
CA SER A 325 25.55 23.29 -6.90
C SER A 325 25.31 22.58 -8.25
N ASN A 326 25.71 21.31 -8.37
CA ASN A 326 25.46 20.50 -9.58
C ASN A 326 23.97 20.32 -9.87
N VAL A 327 23.17 20.03 -8.83
CA VAL A 327 21.71 19.85 -8.96
C VAL A 327 21.04 21.17 -9.36
N ALA A 328 21.39 22.28 -8.73
CA ALA A 328 20.83 23.60 -9.06
C ALA A 328 21.15 24.01 -10.51
N ALA A 329 22.40 23.79 -10.95
CA ALA A 329 22.81 24.08 -12.33
C ALA A 329 22.06 23.23 -13.37
N THR A 330 21.67 21.99 -13.02
CA THR A 330 20.96 21.07 -13.91
C THR A 330 19.44 21.31 -13.93
N MET A 331 18.89 22.11 -13.01
CA MET A 331 17.47 22.44 -12.91
C MET A 331 17.18 23.87 -13.35
N PRO A 332 16.92 24.16 -14.65
CA PRO A 332 16.84 25.53 -15.20
C PRO A 332 15.81 26.43 -14.48
N LYS A 333 14.71 25.84 -14.01
CA LYS A 333 13.62 26.58 -13.35
C LYS A 333 14.03 27.19 -12.00
N VAL A 334 15.05 26.64 -11.35
CA VAL A 334 15.54 27.12 -10.04
C VAL A 334 16.93 27.75 -10.11
N GLY A 335 17.57 27.69 -11.30
CA GLY A 335 18.97 28.15 -11.50
C GLY A 335 19.23 29.64 -11.28
N GLY A 336 18.18 30.47 -11.17
CA GLY A 336 18.29 31.90 -10.85
C GLY A 336 18.18 32.21 -9.36
N ILE A 337 17.96 31.20 -8.49
CA ILE A 337 17.78 31.40 -7.06
C ILE A 337 19.06 31.05 -6.33
N THR A 338 19.58 31.99 -5.54
CA THR A 338 20.75 31.76 -4.71
C THR A 338 20.39 30.85 -3.51
N ILE A 339 21.08 29.72 -3.40
CA ILE A 339 20.86 28.76 -2.32
C ILE A 339 22.02 28.88 -1.31
N HIS A 340 21.72 29.35 -0.12
CA HIS A 340 22.65 29.33 0.99
C HIS A 340 22.58 27.96 1.68
N VAL A 341 23.54 27.09 1.38
CA VAL A 341 23.53 25.70 1.84
C VAL A 341 23.81 25.64 3.34
N ASN A 342 22.82 25.12 4.09
CA ASN A 342 22.99 24.80 5.52
C ASN A 342 22.98 23.24 5.68
N ALA A 343 24.17 22.67 5.60
CA ALA A 343 24.34 21.22 5.73
C ALA A 343 23.88 20.66 7.10
N ALA A 344 24.04 21.47 8.18
CA ALA A 344 23.70 21.04 9.54
C ALA A 344 22.21 20.68 9.71
N GLN A 345 21.32 21.20 8.84
CA GLN A 345 19.89 20.91 8.90
C GLN A 345 19.56 19.47 8.50
N VAL A 346 20.39 18.86 7.66
CA VAL A 346 20.12 17.55 7.03
C VAL A 346 21.05 16.46 7.53
N ILE A 347 22.05 16.78 8.38
CA ILE A 347 23.03 15.81 8.90
C ILE A 347 22.65 15.41 10.31
N ASN A 348 22.47 14.10 10.54
CA ASN A 348 22.24 13.56 11.88
C ASN A 348 22.49 12.04 11.90
N ASP A 349 23.72 11.63 12.29
CA ASP A 349 24.10 10.21 12.34
C ASP A 349 23.20 9.35 13.24
N LYS A 350 22.65 9.92 14.33
CA LYS A 350 21.77 9.20 15.26
C LYS A 350 20.40 8.87 14.67
N LYS A 351 20.01 9.55 13.58
CA LYS A 351 18.74 9.35 12.87
C LYS A 351 18.91 8.63 11.54
N VAL A 352 20.10 8.10 11.29
CA VAL A 352 20.38 7.19 10.16
C VAL A 352 20.60 5.81 10.74
N SER A 353 19.72 4.88 10.44
CA SER A 353 19.82 3.47 10.82
C SER A 353 20.67 2.69 9.82
N ASP A 354 20.01 2.05 8.87
CA ASP A 354 20.65 1.25 7.81
C ASP A 354 21.08 2.10 6.62
N HIS A 355 20.26 3.09 6.25
CA HIS A 355 20.45 3.95 5.08
C HIS A 355 20.11 5.39 5.39
N HIS A 356 20.87 6.31 4.79
CA HIS A 356 20.54 7.73 4.80
C HIS A 356 19.36 8.07 3.86
N ALA A 357 18.91 9.31 3.89
CA ALA A 357 17.82 9.82 3.07
C ALA A 357 18.03 9.62 1.55
N VAL A 358 16.93 9.60 0.80
CA VAL A 358 16.96 9.58 -0.66
C VAL A 358 17.40 10.94 -1.19
N ILE A 359 18.53 10.96 -1.91
CA ILE A 359 19.05 12.14 -2.59
C ILE A 359 19.57 11.79 -3.99
N PRO A 360 19.70 12.77 -4.91
CA PRO A 360 20.42 12.54 -6.17
C PRO A 360 21.88 12.21 -5.91
N THR A 361 22.51 11.54 -6.85
CA THR A 361 23.96 11.29 -6.84
C THR A 361 24.71 12.35 -7.66
N ALA A 362 26.04 12.31 -7.66
CA ALA A 362 26.88 13.16 -8.49
C ALA A 362 26.65 12.96 -10.02
N ASN A 363 25.95 11.87 -10.41
CA ASN A 363 25.59 11.59 -11.78
C ASN A 363 24.34 12.36 -12.27
N PHE A 364 23.74 13.18 -11.43
CA PHE A 364 22.63 14.06 -11.79
C PHE A 364 23.11 15.14 -12.77
N LYS A 365 22.94 14.90 -14.07
CA LYS A 365 23.40 15.77 -15.17
C LYS A 365 22.35 15.82 -16.27
N GLU A 366 22.33 16.91 -17.06
CA GLU A 366 21.36 17.10 -18.13
C GLU A 366 21.32 15.94 -19.14
N ALA A 367 22.48 15.43 -19.52
CA ALA A 367 22.58 14.25 -20.41
C ALA A 367 21.91 13.01 -19.85
N ALA A 368 21.93 12.82 -18.52
CA ALA A 368 21.23 11.70 -17.87
C ALA A 368 19.71 11.91 -17.84
N LEU A 369 19.25 13.17 -17.70
CA LEU A 369 17.82 13.50 -17.64
C LEU A 369 17.12 13.34 -18.99
N THR A 370 17.78 13.69 -20.08
CA THR A 370 17.19 13.63 -21.45
C THR A 370 16.84 12.22 -21.90
N GLY A 371 17.55 11.19 -21.40
CA GLY A 371 17.33 9.78 -21.73
C GLY A 371 16.32 9.04 -20.84
N LEU A 372 15.77 9.70 -19.79
CA LEU A 372 14.88 9.04 -18.85
C LEU A 372 13.42 8.99 -19.32
N PRO A 373 12.71 7.89 -19.05
CA PRO A 373 11.24 7.87 -19.13
C PRO A 373 10.61 8.99 -18.29
N ALA A 374 9.49 9.54 -18.76
CA ALA A 374 8.85 10.70 -18.14
C ALA A 374 8.54 10.52 -16.64
N GLY A 375 8.10 9.31 -16.24
CA GLY A 375 7.82 9.01 -14.82
C GLY A 375 9.06 9.02 -13.95
N GLU A 376 10.15 8.37 -14.40
CA GLU A 376 11.43 8.37 -13.70
C GLU A 376 12.01 9.78 -13.58
N ARG A 377 11.96 10.53 -14.66
CA ARG A 377 12.40 11.93 -14.69
C ARG A 377 11.64 12.77 -13.68
N ALA A 378 10.32 12.66 -13.63
CA ALA A 378 9.48 13.42 -12.71
C ALA A 378 9.80 13.10 -11.23
N VAL A 379 10.03 11.82 -10.89
CA VAL A 379 10.44 11.40 -9.55
C VAL A 379 11.84 11.94 -9.22
N LEU A 380 12.79 11.84 -10.14
CA LEU A 380 14.15 12.35 -9.95
C LEU A 380 14.17 13.87 -9.73
N GLU A 381 13.40 14.63 -10.53
CA GLU A 381 13.24 16.08 -10.37
C GLU A 381 12.64 16.44 -9.00
N LEU A 382 11.67 15.63 -8.51
CA LEU A 382 11.06 15.82 -7.19
C LEU A 382 12.08 15.59 -6.07
N VAL A 383 12.91 14.55 -6.17
CA VAL A 383 14.00 14.26 -5.22
C VAL A 383 15.04 15.36 -5.22
N ALA A 384 15.42 15.85 -6.41
CA ALA A 384 16.38 16.92 -6.59
C ALA A 384 15.87 18.24 -5.97
N LEU A 385 14.62 18.62 -6.27
CA LEU A 385 13.98 19.79 -5.69
C LEU A 385 13.94 19.73 -4.16
N ARG A 386 13.63 18.54 -3.60
CA ARG A 386 13.60 18.34 -2.15
C ARG A 386 14.96 18.55 -1.52
N LEU A 387 16.05 18.08 -2.15
CA LEU A 387 17.41 18.33 -1.68
C LEU A 387 17.68 19.82 -1.59
N LEU A 388 17.40 20.57 -2.67
CA LEU A 388 17.61 22.01 -2.71
C LEU A 388 16.82 22.75 -1.63
N CYS A 389 15.55 22.39 -1.44
CA CYS A 389 14.70 22.97 -0.39
C CYS A 389 15.22 22.64 1.01
N ALA A 390 15.64 21.39 1.26
CA ALA A 390 16.02 20.92 2.59
C ALA A 390 17.28 21.60 3.14
N VAL A 391 18.15 22.06 2.27
CA VAL A 391 19.39 22.79 2.67
C VAL A 391 19.26 24.31 2.62
N ALA A 392 18.13 24.83 2.11
CA ALA A 392 17.90 26.26 1.96
C ALA A 392 17.53 26.94 3.29
N GLN A 393 17.40 28.26 3.24
CA GLN A 393 16.96 29.05 4.38
C GLN A 393 15.48 28.84 4.71
N PRO A 394 15.07 29.07 5.97
CA PRO A 394 13.66 29.11 6.35
C PRO A 394 12.86 30.12 5.54
N HIS A 395 11.57 29.85 5.38
CA HIS A 395 10.60 30.82 4.89
C HIS A 395 10.15 31.69 6.08
N GLU A 396 10.47 32.99 6.02
CA GLU A 396 10.20 33.92 7.12
C GLU A 396 9.12 34.91 6.70
N TYR A 397 8.14 35.09 7.57
CA TYR A 397 7.03 36.02 7.36
C TYR A 397 6.50 36.56 8.67
N THR A 398 5.95 37.77 8.59
CA THR A 398 5.18 38.35 9.71
C THR A 398 3.69 38.06 9.50
N GLU A 399 3.07 37.36 10.46
CA GLU A 399 1.63 37.19 10.53
C GLU A 399 1.05 38.35 11.32
N THR A 400 0.15 39.12 10.67
CA THR A 400 -0.59 40.20 11.30
C THR A 400 -2.04 39.74 11.53
N ALA A 401 -2.49 39.77 12.80
CA ALA A 401 -3.85 39.52 13.18
C ALA A 401 -4.46 40.83 13.74
N VAL A 402 -5.57 41.26 13.16
CA VAL A 402 -6.27 42.48 13.56
C VAL A 402 -7.60 42.06 14.17
N MET A 403 -7.85 42.53 15.39
CA MET A 403 -9.15 42.41 16.08
C MET A 403 -9.88 43.72 15.99
N LEU A 404 -11.10 43.69 15.47
CA LEU A 404 -11.97 44.89 15.34
C LEU A 404 -13.26 44.67 16.11
N GLU A 405 -13.85 45.77 16.54
CA GLU A 405 -15.20 45.81 17.10
C GLU A 405 -16.11 46.66 16.22
N CYS A 406 -17.27 46.11 15.86
CA CYS A 406 -18.31 46.82 15.12
C CYS A 406 -19.67 46.48 15.76
N ALA A 407 -20.46 47.49 16.09
CA ALA A 407 -21.76 47.34 16.75
C ALA A 407 -21.71 46.44 18.01
N GLY A 408 -20.62 46.51 18.81
CA GLY A 408 -20.44 45.69 20.01
C GLY A 408 -20.02 44.25 19.80
N HIS A 409 -19.74 43.85 18.55
CA HIS A 409 -19.30 42.47 18.20
C HIS A 409 -17.89 42.46 17.65
N SER A 410 -17.17 41.35 17.92
CA SER A 410 -15.75 41.14 17.51
C SER A 410 -15.66 40.59 16.11
N PHE A 411 -14.74 41.13 15.33
CA PHE A 411 -14.34 40.66 13.99
C PHE A 411 -12.85 40.50 13.93
N SER A 412 -12.36 39.59 13.07
CA SER A 412 -10.93 39.33 12.89
C SER A 412 -10.54 39.37 11.43
N ALA A 413 -9.36 39.91 11.16
CA ALA A 413 -8.66 39.79 9.88
C ALA A 413 -7.25 39.28 10.09
N LYS A 414 -6.75 38.47 9.16
CA LYS A 414 -5.38 37.93 9.17
C LYS A 414 -4.71 38.17 7.84
N GLY A 415 -3.46 38.58 7.90
CA GLY A 415 -2.59 38.74 6.72
C GLY A 415 -1.20 38.24 6.98
N ARG A 416 -0.45 38.03 5.88
CA ARG A 416 0.95 37.61 5.94
C ARG A 416 1.80 38.54 5.06
N THR A 417 2.92 38.99 5.60
CA THR A 417 3.95 39.70 4.84
C THR A 417 5.20 38.86 4.81
N VAL A 418 5.62 38.42 3.61
CA VAL A 418 6.82 37.59 3.43
C VAL A 418 8.04 38.50 3.59
N MET A 419 8.93 38.13 4.52
CA MET A 419 10.20 38.82 4.77
C MET A 419 11.35 38.15 4.01
N ASN A 420 11.39 36.81 4.04
CA ASN A 420 12.35 36.00 3.29
C ASN A 420 11.61 34.79 2.70
N PRO A 421 11.51 34.68 1.36
CA PRO A 421 10.81 33.56 0.74
C PRO A 421 11.48 32.20 1.01
N GLY A 422 12.80 32.17 1.26
CA GLY A 422 13.56 30.98 1.63
C GLY A 422 13.30 29.79 0.68
N TRP A 423 13.18 28.60 1.25
CA TRP A 423 12.96 27.38 0.47
C TRP A 423 11.67 27.36 -0.37
N ARG A 424 10.67 28.16 -0.01
CA ARG A 424 9.41 28.22 -0.78
C ARG A 424 9.60 28.81 -2.16
N ALA A 425 10.56 29.74 -2.34
CA ALA A 425 10.89 30.28 -3.67
C ALA A 425 11.29 29.19 -4.67
N LEU A 426 12.02 28.15 -4.21
CA LEU A 426 12.43 27.01 -5.05
C LEU A 426 11.21 26.17 -5.49
N MET A 427 10.26 25.95 -4.58
CA MET A 427 9.02 25.23 -4.87
C MET A 427 8.16 25.99 -5.87
N GLU A 428 7.97 27.29 -5.66
CA GLU A 428 7.18 28.15 -6.54
C GLU A 428 7.79 28.23 -7.94
N ALA A 429 9.10 28.43 -8.04
CA ALA A 429 9.79 28.46 -9.32
C ALA A 429 9.65 27.14 -10.11
N HIS A 430 9.73 25.99 -9.43
CA HIS A 430 9.55 24.69 -10.07
C HIS A 430 8.11 24.46 -10.51
N CYS A 431 7.12 24.88 -9.72
CA CYS A 431 5.70 24.71 -10.00
C CYS A 431 5.16 25.73 -11.04
N SER A 432 5.84 26.85 -11.24
CA SER A 432 5.44 27.89 -12.21
C SER A 432 5.35 27.29 -13.61
N GLY A 433 4.12 27.25 -14.18
CA GLY A 433 3.82 26.65 -15.49
C GLY A 433 3.04 25.33 -15.47
N LYS A 434 2.82 24.73 -14.30
CA LYS A 434 1.85 23.61 -14.16
C LYS A 434 0.59 24.19 -13.54
N GLY A 435 -0.33 24.69 -14.37
CA GLY A 435 -1.63 25.29 -14.06
C GLY A 435 -1.91 25.56 -12.58
N GLU A 436 -2.37 26.74 -12.29
CA GLU A 436 -2.76 27.25 -10.99
C GLU A 436 -3.42 26.16 -10.10
N ASN A 437 -2.63 25.47 -9.31
CA ASN A 437 -3.15 24.80 -8.12
C ASN A 437 -2.99 25.80 -7.00
N GLU A 438 -4.11 26.33 -6.60
CA GLU A 438 -4.33 27.13 -5.42
C GLU A 438 -3.53 26.60 -4.21
N THR A 439 -2.28 27.01 -4.07
CA THR A 439 -1.72 27.26 -2.75
C THR A 439 -2.25 28.62 -2.31
N SER A 440 -3.57 28.74 -2.27
CA SER A 440 -4.27 29.94 -1.84
C SER A 440 -4.31 30.08 -0.33
N ASP A 441 -3.20 29.80 0.33
CA ASP A 441 -2.93 30.28 1.70
C ASP A 441 -1.99 31.50 1.68
N ALA A 442 -1.83 32.16 0.55
CA ALA A 442 -1.33 33.51 0.52
C ALA A 442 -2.41 34.43 1.10
N ALA A 443 -2.55 34.42 2.42
CA ALA A 443 -3.25 35.51 3.11
C ALA A 443 -2.62 36.80 2.59
N LYS A 444 -3.41 37.60 1.84
CA LYS A 444 -2.92 38.88 1.31
C LYS A 444 -2.36 39.71 2.44
N ALA A 445 -1.27 40.44 2.19
CA ALA A 445 -0.77 41.38 3.17
C ALA A 445 -1.90 42.34 3.55
N LEU A 446 -2.10 42.55 4.85
CA LEU A 446 -3.02 43.59 5.30
C LEU A 446 -2.35 44.96 5.09
N PRO A 447 -3.14 46.03 4.79
CA PRO A 447 -2.60 47.37 4.81
C PRO A 447 -2.06 47.69 6.21
N PRO A 448 -1.25 48.73 6.37
CA PRO A 448 -0.82 49.20 7.67
C PRO A 448 -2.06 49.56 8.51
N VAL A 449 -2.21 48.98 9.68
CA VAL A 449 -3.34 49.18 10.60
C VAL A 449 -2.77 49.37 12.01
N ASP A 450 -3.29 50.35 12.72
CA ASP A 450 -2.91 50.66 14.10
C ASP A 450 -4.10 50.52 15.07
N GLU A 451 -3.80 50.27 16.32
CA GLU A 451 -4.82 50.19 17.37
C GLU A 451 -5.54 51.56 17.53
N GLY A 452 -6.85 51.51 17.74
CA GLY A 452 -7.70 52.70 17.81
C GLY A 452 -8.12 53.26 16.45
N GLN A 453 -7.54 52.78 15.33
CA GLN A 453 -7.93 53.21 13.99
C GLN A 453 -9.37 52.76 13.70
N THR A 454 -10.09 53.63 12.97
CA THR A 454 -11.50 53.37 12.60
C THR A 454 -11.66 53.23 11.11
N PHE A 455 -12.48 52.27 10.68
CA PHE A 455 -12.81 52.03 9.29
C PHE A 455 -14.31 52.07 9.07
N THR A 456 -14.76 52.75 8.03
CA THR A 456 -16.16 52.68 7.60
C THR A 456 -16.45 51.34 6.97
N VAL A 457 -17.49 50.65 7.41
CA VAL A 457 -17.95 49.39 6.82
C VAL A 457 -18.64 49.68 5.48
N HIS A 458 -18.00 49.32 4.37
CA HIS A 458 -18.56 49.50 3.03
C HIS A 458 -19.61 48.44 2.69
N SER A 459 -19.45 47.25 3.22
CA SER A 459 -20.42 46.17 3.04
C SER A 459 -20.38 45.21 4.24
N ALA A 460 -21.53 44.65 4.56
CA ALA A 460 -21.64 43.55 5.49
C ALA A 460 -22.43 42.42 4.84
N ALA A 461 -21.88 41.22 4.78
CA ALA A 461 -22.47 40.08 4.09
C ALA A 461 -22.48 38.83 4.97
N VAL A 462 -23.66 38.19 5.07
CA VAL A 462 -23.76 36.86 5.70
C VAL A 462 -23.24 35.81 4.72
N LYS A 463 -22.29 35.00 5.16
CA LYS A 463 -21.82 33.80 4.46
C LYS A 463 -22.37 32.58 5.18
N GLU A 464 -23.10 31.75 4.43
CA GLU A 464 -23.57 30.45 4.88
C GLU A 464 -22.54 29.38 4.50
N GLY A 465 -22.15 28.56 5.46
CA GLY A 465 -21.31 27.40 5.28
C GLY A 465 -21.93 26.16 5.91
N LYS A 466 -21.40 25.01 5.53
CA LYS A 466 -21.72 23.72 6.19
C LYS A 466 -20.42 23.07 6.58
N THR A 467 -20.41 22.43 7.75
CA THR A 467 -19.31 21.55 8.12
C THR A 467 -19.21 20.40 7.11
N THR A 468 -18.00 19.91 6.86
CA THR A 468 -17.75 18.84 5.87
C THR A 468 -17.25 17.59 6.57
N PRO A 469 -17.62 16.39 6.08
CA PRO A 469 -17.08 15.15 6.61
C PRO A 469 -15.55 15.06 6.40
N PRO A 470 -14.88 14.14 7.10
CA PRO A 470 -13.53 13.78 6.74
C PRO A 470 -13.43 13.39 5.25
N LYS A 471 -12.31 13.64 4.62
CA LYS A 471 -12.11 13.21 3.23
C LYS A 471 -11.79 11.71 3.18
N HIS A 472 -12.23 11.05 2.10
CA HIS A 472 -11.78 9.69 1.79
C HIS A 472 -10.25 9.62 1.78
N TYR A 473 -9.71 8.47 2.12
CA TYR A 473 -8.27 8.26 1.99
C TYR A 473 -7.83 8.31 0.52
N THR A 474 -6.72 8.99 0.26
CA THR A 474 -5.86 8.82 -0.91
C THR A 474 -4.66 7.96 -0.52
N GLU A 475 -3.82 7.55 -1.48
CA GLU A 475 -2.58 6.85 -1.11
C GLU A 475 -1.68 7.72 -0.23
N ASP A 476 -1.56 9.04 -0.51
CA ASP A 476 -0.83 9.98 0.36
C ASP A 476 -1.34 9.93 1.81
N THR A 477 -2.63 10.15 1.99
CA THR A 477 -3.20 10.25 3.34
C THR A 477 -3.27 8.90 4.07
N LEU A 478 -3.44 7.79 3.34
CA LEU A 478 -3.39 6.46 3.92
C LEU A 478 -1.96 6.07 4.33
N LEU A 479 -0.95 6.35 3.51
CA LEU A 479 0.45 6.14 3.89
C LEU A 479 0.80 6.92 5.15
N SER A 480 0.34 8.18 5.26
CA SER A 480 0.49 8.98 6.48
C SER A 480 -0.20 8.33 7.69
N ALA A 481 -1.42 7.84 7.51
CA ALA A 481 -2.15 7.15 8.58
C ALA A 481 -1.47 5.84 9.00
N MET A 482 -0.95 5.07 8.04
CA MET A 482 -0.16 3.86 8.33
C MET A 482 1.11 4.17 9.12
N GLU A 483 1.79 5.28 8.81
CA GLU A 483 3.04 5.68 9.47
C GLU A 483 2.84 6.03 10.96
N VAL A 484 1.70 6.60 11.31
CA VAL A 484 1.38 6.99 12.69
C VAL A 484 0.40 6.04 13.41
N ALA A 485 0.01 4.95 12.75
CA ALA A 485 -0.94 4.00 13.30
C ALA A 485 -0.39 3.37 14.59
N GLY A 486 -1.19 3.35 15.65
CA GLY A 486 -0.80 2.84 16.97
C GLY A 486 0.09 3.78 17.79
N ALA A 487 0.48 4.94 17.25
CA ALA A 487 1.40 5.85 17.96
C ALA A 487 0.82 6.45 19.25
N LYS A 488 -0.50 6.53 19.37
CA LYS A 488 -1.17 7.07 20.57
C LYS A 488 -1.26 6.05 21.71
N GLU A 489 -1.28 4.77 21.36
CA GLU A 489 -1.42 3.66 22.29
C GLU A 489 -0.07 3.07 22.72
N MET A 490 1.03 3.52 22.12
CA MET A 490 2.39 3.09 22.45
C MET A 490 3.03 3.99 23.51
N PRO A 491 3.93 3.46 24.35
CA PRO A 491 4.77 4.26 25.25
C PRO A 491 5.56 5.32 24.46
N GLU A 492 5.88 6.44 25.13
CA GLU A 492 6.59 7.57 24.48
C GLU A 492 8.00 7.20 24.00
N ASP A 493 8.62 6.24 24.66
CA ASP A 493 9.97 5.70 24.39
C ASP A 493 9.97 4.58 23.33
N ALA A 494 8.81 4.06 22.95
CA ALA A 494 8.72 3.04 21.93
C ALA A 494 9.03 3.61 20.53
N GLU A 495 9.81 2.87 19.75
CA GLU A 495 10.06 3.22 18.34
C GLU A 495 8.78 3.06 17.50
N ARG A 496 8.15 4.19 17.18
CA ARG A 496 6.83 4.26 16.51
C ARG A 496 6.98 4.03 15.01
N LYS A 497 6.92 2.77 14.56
CA LYS A 497 7.05 2.44 13.12
C LYS A 497 5.73 2.32 12.36
N GLY A 498 4.59 2.37 13.03
CA GLY A 498 3.27 2.26 12.42
C GLY A 498 3.00 0.91 11.74
N LEU A 499 2.12 0.90 10.73
CA LEU A 499 1.76 -0.29 9.95
C LEU A 499 2.69 -0.47 8.76
N GLY A 500 3.41 -1.59 8.76
CA GLY A 500 4.36 -1.94 7.71
C GLY A 500 5.61 -1.05 7.68
N THR A 501 6.60 -1.46 6.92
CA THR A 501 7.81 -0.68 6.68
C THR A 501 7.67 0.15 5.40
N PRO A 502 8.47 1.18 5.17
CA PRO A 502 8.47 1.91 3.90
C PRO A 502 8.54 0.99 2.68
N ALA A 503 9.37 -0.06 2.74
CA ALA A 503 9.54 -1.03 1.67
C ALA A 503 8.27 -1.85 1.34
N THR A 504 7.37 -2.08 2.31
CA THR A 504 6.23 -3.00 2.18
C THR A 504 4.89 -2.30 2.00
N ARG A 505 4.75 -1.03 2.39
CA ARG A 505 3.46 -0.30 2.35
C ARG A 505 2.84 -0.27 0.95
N ALA A 506 3.63 0.01 -0.09
CA ALA A 506 3.15 0.03 -1.46
C ALA A 506 2.52 -1.31 -1.89
N ALA A 507 3.22 -2.42 -1.63
CA ALA A 507 2.72 -3.76 -1.96
C ALA A 507 1.45 -4.12 -1.18
N ILE A 508 1.28 -3.61 0.06
CA ILE A 508 0.06 -3.79 0.86
C ILE A 508 -1.13 -3.09 0.21
N LEU A 509 -0.95 -1.84 -0.25
CA LEU A 509 -1.99 -1.10 -0.96
C LEU A 509 -2.41 -1.82 -2.24
N GLU A 510 -1.43 -2.24 -3.06
CA GLU A 510 -1.70 -3.01 -4.28
C GLU A 510 -2.42 -4.32 -3.97
N LYS A 511 -2.03 -5.04 -2.91
CA LYS A 511 -2.70 -6.27 -2.49
C LYS A 511 -4.16 -6.05 -2.11
N LEU A 512 -4.50 -4.97 -1.38
CA LEU A 512 -5.87 -4.62 -1.04
C LEU A 512 -6.73 -4.36 -2.27
N VAL A 513 -6.18 -3.70 -3.29
CA VAL A 513 -6.87 -3.45 -4.56
C VAL A 513 -6.98 -4.73 -5.38
N ALA A 514 -5.90 -5.51 -5.53
CA ALA A 514 -5.88 -6.74 -6.30
C ALA A 514 -6.82 -7.83 -5.73
N THR A 515 -6.99 -7.89 -4.41
CA THR A 515 -7.93 -8.82 -3.75
C THR A 515 -9.38 -8.35 -3.80
N GLY A 516 -9.64 -7.12 -4.30
CA GLY A 516 -10.98 -6.55 -4.41
C GLY A 516 -11.58 -6.10 -3.08
N PHE A 517 -10.78 -5.88 -2.03
CA PHE A 517 -11.24 -5.32 -0.77
C PHE A 517 -11.32 -3.78 -0.80
N VAL A 518 -10.52 -3.15 -1.67
CA VAL A 518 -10.48 -1.70 -1.88
C VAL A 518 -10.52 -1.42 -3.37
N GLU A 519 -11.20 -0.37 -3.77
CA GLU A 519 -11.19 0.17 -5.14
C GLU A 519 -10.59 1.57 -5.18
N ARG A 520 -9.91 1.88 -6.31
CA ARG A 520 -9.41 3.23 -6.63
C ARG A 520 -10.49 3.99 -7.41
N LYS A 521 -11.14 4.96 -6.76
CA LYS A 521 -12.19 5.78 -7.37
C LYS A 521 -11.64 7.15 -7.75
N LYS A 522 -11.58 7.42 -9.05
CA LYS A 522 -11.10 8.72 -9.56
C LYS A 522 -12.23 9.76 -9.54
N SER A 523 -11.98 10.90 -8.92
CA SER A 523 -12.85 12.07 -8.94
C SER A 523 -12.04 13.30 -9.29
N LYS A 524 -12.28 13.91 -10.46
CA LYS A 524 -11.49 15.04 -11.01
C LYS A 524 -9.99 14.73 -10.99
N LYS A 525 -9.22 15.38 -10.13
CA LYS A 525 -7.76 15.22 -10.00
C LYS A 525 -7.35 14.26 -8.89
N THR A 526 -8.29 13.78 -8.06
CA THR A 526 -8.01 12.96 -6.88
C THR A 526 -8.44 11.51 -7.11
N VAL A 527 -7.60 10.56 -6.69
CA VAL A 527 -7.91 9.14 -6.64
C VAL A 527 -8.10 8.75 -5.18
N SER A 528 -9.32 8.37 -4.82
CA SER A 528 -9.68 7.93 -3.46
C SER A 528 -9.66 6.41 -3.36
N LEU A 529 -9.31 5.90 -2.18
CA LEU A 529 -9.35 4.49 -1.82
C LEU A 529 -10.64 4.24 -1.06
N ILE A 530 -11.54 3.46 -1.66
CA ILE A 530 -12.87 3.18 -1.11
C ILE A 530 -12.97 1.69 -0.78
N PRO A 531 -13.42 1.30 0.42
CA PRO A 531 -13.61 -0.11 0.73
C PRO A 531 -14.78 -0.66 -0.05
N THR A 532 -14.64 -1.86 -0.60
CA THR A 532 -15.75 -2.58 -1.23
C THR A 532 -16.62 -3.24 -0.15
N HIS A 533 -17.80 -3.71 -0.55
CA HIS A 533 -18.64 -4.52 0.35
C HIS A 533 -17.86 -5.72 0.93
N ALA A 534 -17.02 -6.37 0.12
CA ALA A 534 -16.18 -7.48 0.59
C ALA A 534 -15.14 -7.05 1.62
N GLY A 535 -14.57 -5.85 1.46
CA GLY A 535 -13.63 -5.28 2.44
C GLY A 535 -14.32 -4.94 3.76
N ILE A 536 -15.48 -4.30 3.71
CA ILE A 536 -16.30 -3.99 4.91
C ILE A 536 -16.70 -5.28 5.63
N SER A 537 -17.21 -6.27 4.89
CA SER A 537 -17.61 -7.57 5.45
C SER A 537 -16.45 -8.29 6.11
N LEU A 538 -15.25 -8.26 5.51
CA LEU A 538 -14.06 -8.86 6.12
C LEU A 538 -13.76 -8.21 7.48
N ILE A 539 -13.71 -6.88 7.56
CA ILE A 539 -13.42 -6.17 8.82
C ILE A 539 -14.50 -6.43 9.86
N THR A 540 -15.77 -6.53 9.45
CA THR A 540 -16.89 -6.83 10.38
C THR A 540 -16.73 -8.20 11.07
N VAL A 541 -16.14 -9.20 10.41
CA VAL A 541 -15.99 -10.54 10.98
C VAL A 541 -14.63 -10.77 11.65
N LEU A 542 -13.63 -9.93 11.40
CA LEU A 542 -12.33 -10.10 12.03
C LEU A 542 -12.37 -9.70 13.51
N PRO A 543 -11.71 -10.43 14.41
CA PRO A 543 -11.54 -10.00 15.80
C PRO A 543 -10.67 -8.74 15.85
N GLU A 544 -10.90 -7.91 16.86
CA GLU A 544 -10.22 -6.62 17.06
C GLU A 544 -8.69 -6.75 17.02
N GLN A 545 -8.14 -7.83 17.58
CA GLN A 545 -6.70 -8.09 17.55
C GLN A 545 -6.09 -8.11 16.14
N LEU A 546 -6.82 -8.63 15.13
CA LEU A 546 -6.36 -8.67 13.75
C LEU A 546 -6.65 -7.37 12.98
N GLN A 547 -7.44 -6.47 13.55
CA GLN A 547 -7.74 -5.14 13.00
C GLN A 547 -6.85 -4.05 13.59
N SER A 548 -6.27 -4.31 14.78
CA SER A 548 -5.48 -3.34 15.53
C SER A 548 -4.07 -3.18 14.95
N PRO A 549 -3.55 -1.96 14.83
CA PRO A 549 -2.16 -1.70 14.50
C PRO A 549 -1.20 -2.08 15.64
N LEU A 550 -1.68 -2.17 16.88
CA LEU A 550 -0.85 -2.45 18.08
C LEU A 550 -0.09 -3.77 17.97
N MET A 551 -0.76 -4.83 17.52
CA MET A 551 -0.10 -6.14 17.34
C MET A 551 1.09 -6.02 16.36
N THR A 552 0.94 -5.25 15.28
CA THR A 552 2.03 -5.05 14.30
C THR A 552 3.19 -4.29 14.93
N ALA A 553 2.88 -3.27 15.71
CA ALA A 553 3.87 -2.43 16.36
C ALA A 553 4.65 -3.21 17.45
N GLU A 554 3.96 -4.01 18.27
CA GLU A 554 4.57 -4.90 19.24
C GLU A 554 5.52 -5.92 18.59
N TRP A 555 5.10 -6.51 17.47
CA TRP A 555 5.97 -7.44 16.75
C TRP A 555 7.22 -6.76 16.18
N GLU A 556 7.09 -5.58 15.57
CA GLU A 556 8.26 -4.87 15.05
C GLU A 556 9.24 -4.48 16.18
N HIS A 557 8.73 -4.14 17.36
CA HIS A 557 9.55 -3.89 18.53
C HIS A 557 10.33 -5.15 18.94
N ARG A 558 9.65 -6.27 19.13
CA ARG A 558 10.26 -7.56 19.50
C ARG A 558 11.24 -8.07 18.43
N LEU A 559 10.93 -7.88 17.14
CA LEU A 559 11.84 -8.22 16.05
C LEU A 559 13.12 -7.37 16.09
N LYS A 560 13.03 -6.14 16.57
CA LYS A 560 14.20 -5.28 16.79
C LYS A 560 15.01 -5.74 18.01
N GLU A 561 14.37 -6.16 19.08
CA GLU A 561 15.04 -6.78 20.23
C GLU A 561 15.80 -8.05 19.84
N ILE A 562 15.24 -8.88 18.92
CA ILE A 562 15.97 -10.02 18.33
C ILE A 562 17.20 -9.54 17.55
N GLU A 563 17.06 -8.49 16.75
CA GLU A 563 18.17 -7.91 15.98
C GLU A 563 19.32 -7.41 16.87
N HIS A 564 18.98 -6.87 18.05
CA HIS A 564 19.96 -6.45 19.06
C HIS A 564 20.46 -7.59 19.95
N GLY A 565 19.85 -8.77 19.87
CA GLY A 565 20.19 -9.91 20.73
C GLY A 565 19.58 -9.85 22.13
N GLU A 566 18.58 -9.01 22.33
CA GLU A 566 17.88 -8.78 23.61
C GLU A 566 16.72 -9.75 23.82
N GLU A 567 16.10 -10.24 22.74
CA GLU A 567 15.06 -11.29 22.76
C GLU A 567 15.50 -12.53 21.97
N SER A 568 15.10 -13.73 22.43
CA SER A 568 15.36 -14.96 21.69
C SER A 568 14.34 -15.19 20.56
N PRO A 569 14.79 -15.65 19.37
CA PRO A 569 13.90 -16.04 18.28
C PRO A 569 12.83 -17.06 18.69
N GLU A 570 13.18 -18.01 19.57
CA GLU A 570 12.30 -19.08 20.03
C GLU A 570 11.17 -18.53 20.89
N THR A 571 11.44 -17.59 21.81
CA THR A 571 10.43 -16.95 22.67
C THR A 571 9.40 -16.20 21.82
N PHE A 572 9.86 -15.41 20.86
CA PHE A 572 8.99 -14.72 19.91
C PHE A 572 8.09 -15.70 19.15
N MET A 573 8.68 -16.75 18.55
CA MET A 573 7.94 -17.73 17.76
C MET A 573 6.95 -18.58 18.58
N GLN A 574 7.25 -18.85 19.87
CA GLN A 574 6.30 -19.51 20.79
C GLN A 574 5.08 -18.63 21.03
N GLY A 575 5.26 -17.33 21.26
CA GLY A 575 4.16 -16.37 21.39
C GLY A 575 3.24 -16.37 20.16
N ILE A 576 3.82 -16.36 18.94
CA ILE A 576 3.06 -16.42 17.70
C ILE A 576 2.25 -17.71 17.54
N ARG A 577 2.86 -18.86 17.85
CA ARG A 577 2.15 -20.16 17.84
C ARG A 577 1.00 -20.19 18.84
N GLY A 578 1.21 -19.68 20.05
CA GLY A 578 0.18 -19.56 21.08
C GLY A 578 -1.01 -18.72 20.60
N MET A 579 -0.75 -17.54 20.04
CA MET A 579 -1.77 -16.66 19.50
C MET A 579 -2.59 -17.33 18.38
N VAL A 580 -1.93 -18.02 17.45
CA VAL A 580 -2.62 -18.73 16.35
C VAL A 580 -3.49 -19.88 16.89
N CYS A 581 -3.01 -20.65 17.87
CA CYS A 581 -3.78 -21.70 18.52
C CYS A 581 -5.02 -21.14 19.23
N GLU A 582 -4.85 -20.05 19.97
CA GLU A 582 -5.95 -19.38 20.66
C GLU A 582 -6.98 -18.86 19.70
N LEU A 583 -6.57 -18.17 18.62
CA LEU A 583 -7.46 -17.67 17.59
C LEU A 583 -8.34 -18.78 17.00
N VAL A 584 -7.73 -19.89 16.58
CA VAL A 584 -8.48 -21.03 16.01
C VAL A 584 -9.44 -21.65 17.01
N LYS A 585 -9.04 -21.77 18.29
CA LYS A 585 -9.85 -22.38 19.34
C LYS A 585 -11.01 -21.51 19.82
N THR A 586 -10.81 -20.20 19.89
CA THR A 586 -11.76 -19.28 20.54
C THR A 586 -12.69 -18.55 19.59
N TYR A 587 -12.31 -18.42 18.33
CA TYR A 587 -13.10 -17.67 17.36
C TYR A 587 -14.46 -18.33 17.10
N LYS A 588 -15.52 -17.52 17.17
CA LYS A 588 -16.90 -17.90 16.84
C LYS A 588 -17.40 -17.06 15.68
N THR A 589 -18.14 -17.68 14.78
CA THR A 589 -18.76 -16.98 13.62
C THR A 589 -19.74 -15.91 14.08
N VAL A 590 -19.72 -14.79 13.39
CA VAL A 590 -20.66 -13.67 13.61
C VAL A 590 -22.05 -14.11 13.14
N LEU A 591 -23.07 -13.84 13.95
CA LEU A 591 -24.47 -14.11 13.59
C LEU A 591 -24.87 -13.24 12.39
N GLY A 592 -25.62 -13.81 11.43
CA GLY A 592 -26.08 -13.09 10.23
C GLY A 592 -25.01 -12.93 9.15
N ALA A 593 -23.94 -13.72 9.18
CA ALA A 593 -22.85 -13.66 8.20
C ALA A 593 -23.30 -13.90 6.74
N ASP A 594 -24.44 -14.56 6.51
CA ASP A 594 -25.01 -14.77 5.17
C ASP A 594 -25.31 -13.44 4.45
N VAL A 595 -25.66 -12.40 5.19
CA VAL A 595 -25.89 -11.06 4.64
C VAL A 595 -24.57 -10.38 4.29
N LEU A 596 -23.51 -10.65 5.06
CA LEU A 596 -22.19 -10.05 4.86
C LEU A 596 -21.46 -10.63 3.65
N PHE A 597 -21.70 -11.92 3.35
CA PHE A 597 -21.08 -12.62 2.25
C PHE A 597 -22.13 -13.25 1.32
N PRO A 598 -23.01 -12.45 0.69
CA PRO A 598 -23.97 -12.99 -0.26
C PRO A 598 -23.20 -13.74 -1.35
N SER A 599 -23.62 -14.95 -1.68
CA SER A 599 -23.04 -15.65 -2.82
C SER A 599 -23.27 -14.74 -4.03
N GLY A 600 -22.23 -14.29 -4.70
CA GLY A 600 -22.32 -13.45 -5.90
C GLY A 600 -22.90 -14.22 -7.11
N ARG A 601 -23.50 -15.40 -6.87
CA ARG A 601 -24.12 -16.24 -7.86
C ARG A 601 -25.59 -15.85 -8.01
N ALA A 602 -26.04 -15.75 -9.24
CA ALA A 602 -27.45 -15.46 -9.50
C ALA A 602 -28.32 -16.56 -8.89
N VAL A 603 -29.17 -16.19 -7.95
CA VAL A 603 -30.19 -17.09 -7.39
C VAL A 603 -31.19 -17.40 -8.50
N VAL A 604 -31.45 -18.68 -8.74
CA VAL A 604 -32.38 -19.18 -9.78
C VAL A 604 -33.68 -19.72 -9.19
N GLY A 605 -33.73 -19.95 -7.88
CA GLY A 605 -34.93 -20.43 -7.19
C GLY A 605 -34.63 -21.00 -5.83
N LYS A 606 -35.63 -21.55 -5.16
CA LYS A 606 -35.50 -22.22 -3.87
C LYS A 606 -35.30 -23.72 -4.05
N CYS A 607 -34.48 -24.31 -3.21
CA CYS A 607 -34.20 -25.73 -3.22
C CYS A 607 -35.43 -26.52 -2.76
N PRO A 608 -35.92 -27.49 -3.55
CA PRO A 608 -37.10 -28.28 -3.18
C PRO A 608 -36.88 -29.19 -1.96
N ARG A 609 -35.60 -29.52 -1.61
CA ARG A 609 -35.25 -30.34 -0.46
C ARG A 609 -35.21 -29.58 0.86
N CYS A 610 -34.59 -28.39 0.87
CA CYS A 610 -34.27 -27.68 2.12
C CYS A 610 -34.71 -26.22 2.15
N GLY A 611 -35.27 -25.67 1.09
CA GLY A 611 -35.76 -24.29 0.99
C GLY A 611 -34.66 -23.23 0.83
N SER A 612 -33.37 -23.59 0.89
CA SER A 612 -32.27 -22.68 0.66
C SER A 612 -32.16 -22.22 -0.79
N ASP A 613 -31.39 -21.21 -1.08
CA ASP A 613 -31.19 -20.69 -2.44
C ASP A 613 -30.45 -21.71 -3.32
N VAL A 614 -30.93 -21.82 -4.59
CA VAL A 614 -30.22 -22.52 -5.66
C VAL A 614 -29.57 -21.50 -6.56
N THR A 615 -28.28 -21.63 -6.79
CA THR A 615 -27.46 -20.66 -7.51
C THR A 615 -26.84 -21.25 -8.77
N GLU A 616 -26.52 -20.36 -9.73
CA GLU A 616 -25.90 -20.71 -10.99
C GLU A 616 -24.40 -20.97 -10.84
N SER A 617 -23.90 -22.04 -11.48
CA SER A 617 -22.51 -22.41 -11.61
C SER A 617 -22.16 -22.78 -13.05
N LYS A 618 -20.89 -22.85 -13.41
CA LYS A 618 -20.46 -23.34 -14.73
C LYS A 618 -20.96 -24.75 -15.06
N LYS A 619 -21.13 -25.63 -14.06
CA LYS A 619 -21.51 -27.03 -14.22
C LYS A 619 -23.04 -27.24 -14.11
N GLY A 620 -23.80 -26.26 -13.65
CA GLY A 620 -25.24 -26.40 -13.40
C GLY A 620 -25.78 -25.45 -12.37
N TYR A 621 -26.87 -25.83 -11.70
CA TYR A 621 -27.55 -25.04 -10.67
C TYR A 621 -27.57 -25.85 -9.39
N PHE A 622 -27.01 -25.33 -8.31
CA PHE A 622 -26.77 -26.09 -7.08
C PHE A 622 -27.32 -25.36 -5.86
N CYS A 623 -27.84 -26.14 -4.90
CA CYS A 623 -28.20 -25.61 -3.59
C CYS A 623 -26.97 -25.04 -2.87
N GLU A 624 -27.13 -23.90 -2.25
CA GLU A 624 -26.05 -23.25 -1.49
C GLU A 624 -25.75 -23.96 -0.16
N ARG A 625 -26.70 -24.72 0.35
CA ARG A 625 -26.53 -25.46 1.57
C ARG A 625 -25.71 -26.73 1.31
N ASN A 626 -24.48 -26.77 1.89
CA ASN A 626 -23.49 -27.81 1.61
C ASN A 626 -23.90 -29.23 1.96
N ASP A 627 -24.77 -29.43 2.95
CA ASP A 627 -25.28 -30.73 3.40
C ASP A 627 -26.49 -31.23 2.61
N CYS A 628 -27.05 -30.37 1.76
CA CYS A 628 -28.27 -30.71 0.98
C CYS A 628 -27.97 -31.50 -0.29
N HIS A 629 -26.85 -31.26 -0.95
CA HIS A 629 -26.40 -31.90 -2.20
C HIS A 629 -27.40 -31.87 -3.37
N PHE A 630 -28.44 -31.02 -3.33
CA PHE A 630 -29.36 -30.83 -4.47
C PHE A 630 -28.65 -30.12 -5.62
N GLY A 631 -28.82 -30.61 -6.86
CA GLY A 631 -28.25 -29.98 -8.03
C GLY A 631 -28.86 -30.37 -9.35
N LEU A 632 -29.01 -29.40 -10.26
CA LEU A 632 -29.41 -29.59 -11.64
C LEU A 632 -28.18 -29.46 -12.54
N TRP A 633 -27.66 -30.60 -13.00
CA TRP A 633 -26.43 -30.67 -13.79
C TRP A 633 -26.66 -30.35 -15.26
N ARG A 634 -25.81 -29.50 -15.88
CA ARG A 634 -25.87 -29.21 -17.32
C ARG A 634 -25.44 -30.40 -18.20
N ASP A 635 -24.55 -31.23 -17.70
CA ASP A 635 -24.00 -32.43 -18.34
C ASP A 635 -24.81 -33.71 -18.00
N ASN A 636 -26.06 -33.58 -17.55
CA ASN A 636 -26.91 -34.71 -17.24
C ASN A 636 -27.15 -35.60 -18.48
N ARG A 637 -26.92 -36.91 -18.32
CA ARG A 637 -27.01 -37.90 -19.44
C ARG A 637 -28.35 -37.89 -20.13
N PHE A 638 -29.45 -37.73 -19.41
CA PHE A 638 -30.80 -37.67 -19.98
C PHE A 638 -30.95 -36.44 -20.89
N LEU A 639 -30.54 -35.27 -20.43
CA LEU A 639 -30.63 -34.04 -21.21
C LEU A 639 -29.70 -34.09 -22.43
N ALA A 640 -28.50 -34.62 -22.26
CA ALA A 640 -27.51 -34.78 -23.34
C ALA A 640 -28.03 -35.72 -24.44
N ALA A 641 -28.62 -36.89 -24.10
CA ALA A 641 -29.21 -37.83 -25.05
C ALA A 641 -30.42 -37.23 -25.84
N LYS A 642 -31.06 -36.24 -25.26
CA LYS A 642 -32.18 -35.50 -25.89
C LYS A 642 -31.75 -34.22 -26.58
N LYS A 643 -30.46 -33.92 -26.61
CA LYS A 643 -29.84 -32.70 -27.15
C LYS A 643 -30.40 -31.42 -26.53
N ILE A 644 -30.71 -31.45 -25.23
CA ILE A 644 -31.29 -30.34 -24.47
C ILE A 644 -30.20 -29.67 -23.69
N ASN A 645 -30.05 -28.35 -23.87
CA ASN A 645 -29.20 -27.51 -23.03
C ASN A 645 -30.03 -26.94 -21.88
N LEU A 646 -29.68 -27.26 -20.64
CA LEU A 646 -30.34 -26.72 -19.45
C LEU A 646 -30.01 -25.23 -19.30
N THR A 647 -30.97 -24.39 -19.68
CA THR A 647 -30.85 -22.93 -19.57
C THR A 647 -31.26 -22.44 -18.18
N LYS A 648 -30.86 -21.21 -17.82
CA LYS A 648 -31.28 -20.57 -16.57
C LYS A 648 -32.81 -20.52 -16.42
N LYS A 649 -33.54 -20.10 -17.48
CA LYS A 649 -34.99 -20.04 -17.50
C LYS A 649 -35.63 -21.40 -17.28
N MET A 650 -35.09 -22.47 -17.86
CA MET A 650 -35.57 -23.84 -17.62
C MET A 650 -35.34 -24.25 -16.16
N ALA A 651 -34.18 -23.94 -15.59
CA ALA A 651 -33.89 -24.24 -14.19
C ALA A 651 -34.83 -23.49 -13.24
N GLU A 652 -35.08 -22.21 -13.48
CA GLU A 652 -36.05 -21.40 -12.72
C GLU A 652 -37.46 -22.04 -12.75
N THR A 653 -37.91 -22.45 -13.94
CA THR A 653 -39.24 -23.07 -14.11
C THR A 653 -39.30 -24.45 -13.45
N LEU A 654 -38.25 -25.27 -13.57
CA LEU A 654 -38.16 -26.59 -12.91
C LEU A 654 -38.17 -26.47 -11.38
N LEU A 655 -37.50 -25.48 -10.82
CA LEU A 655 -37.47 -25.24 -9.37
C LEU A 655 -38.82 -24.72 -8.86
N LYS A 656 -39.51 -23.89 -9.64
CA LYS A 656 -40.78 -23.29 -9.27
C LYS A 656 -41.96 -24.21 -9.47
N ASP A 657 -42.07 -24.82 -10.65
CA ASP A 657 -43.28 -25.53 -11.13
C ASP A 657 -43.08 -27.05 -11.22
N GLY A 658 -41.87 -27.55 -10.92
CA GLY A 658 -41.50 -28.97 -11.03
C GLY A 658 -41.38 -29.47 -12.49
N LYS A 659 -41.80 -28.69 -13.50
CA LYS A 659 -41.70 -29.02 -14.91
C LYS A 659 -41.49 -27.81 -15.80
N THR A 660 -40.85 -28.01 -16.96
CA THR A 660 -40.64 -26.97 -17.98
C THR A 660 -40.91 -27.50 -19.36
N TYR A 661 -41.51 -26.68 -20.24
CA TYR A 661 -41.73 -27.03 -21.64
C TYR A 661 -40.43 -26.91 -22.44
N ALA A 662 -40.16 -27.90 -23.26
CA ALA A 662 -39.02 -27.92 -24.17
C ALA A 662 -39.50 -28.34 -25.59
N SER A 663 -39.08 -27.52 -26.57
CA SER A 663 -39.34 -27.81 -27.99
C SER A 663 -38.09 -28.37 -28.66
N GLY A 664 -38.31 -29.17 -29.73
CA GLY A 664 -37.22 -29.70 -30.52
C GLY A 664 -36.40 -30.81 -29.83
N ILE A 665 -37.01 -31.55 -28.91
CA ILE A 665 -36.39 -32.68 -28.20
C ILE A 665 -36.05 -33.78 -29.19
N PHE A 666 -34.80 -34.23 -29.24
CA PHE A 666 -34.34 -35.26 -30.14
C PHE A 666 -34.78 -36.67 -29.73
N SER A 667 -35.33 -37.46 -30.67
CA SER A 667 -35.67 -38.86 -30.49
C SER A 667 -34.63 -39.76 -31.17
N GLU A 668 -33.86 -40.50 -30.39
CA GLU A 668 -32.91 -41.48 -30.92
C GLU A 668 -33.58 -42.61 -31.71
N LYS A 669 -34.85 -42.97 -31.38
CA LYS A 669 -35.58 -44.05 -32.07
C LYS A 669 -36.06 -43.66 -33.48
N THR A 670 -36.41 -42.40 -33.68
CA THR A 670 -37.04 -41.96 -34.93
C THR A 670 -36.19 -40.97 -35.73
N GLY A 671 -35.11 -40.44 -35.14
CA GLY A 671 -34.29 -39.41 -35.75
C GLY A 671 -34.97 -38.02 -35.87
N LYS A 672 -36.22 -37.90 -35.38
CA LYS A 672 -37.04 -36.67 -35.48
C LYS A 672 -37.05 -35.91 -34.16
N THR A 673 -37.45 -34.65 -34.23
CA THR A 673 -37.66 -33.82 -33.02
C THR A 673 -39.14 -33.80 -32.67
N TYR A 674 -39.43 -33.60 -31.38
CA TYR A 674 -40.77 -33.46 -30.81
C TYR A 674 -40.73 -32.50 -29.61
N ASP A 675 -41.89 -32.10 -29.14
CA ASP A 675 -42.06 -31.20 -28.03
C ASP A 675 -42.68 -31.94 -26.84
N ALA A 676 -42.22 -31.66 -25.63
CA ALA A 676 -42.76 -32.24 -24.41
C ALA A 676 -42.39 -31.42 -23.17
N TYR A 677 -43.05 -31.71 -22.07
CA TYR A 677 -42.60 -31.21 -20.76
C TYR A 677 -41.48 -32.10 -20.22
N ILE A 678 -40.44 -31.44 -19.68
CA ILE A 678 -39.41 -32.07 -18.86
C ILE A 678 -39.86 -31.90 -17.42
N VAL A 679 -40.07 -32.99 -16.71
CA VAL A 679 -40.45 -33.02 -15.30
C VAL A 679 -39.22 -33.36 -14.45
N LEU A 680 -39.00 -32.59 -13.42
CA LEU A 680 -37.95 -32.85 -12.42
C LEU A 680 -38.45 -33.93 -11.46
N GLU A 681 -37.65 -34.96 -11.27
CA GLU A 681 -37.82 -35.97 -10.23
C GLU A 681 -36.67 -35.91 -9.25
N ASP A 682 -37.01 -35.97 -7.97
CA ASP A 682 -36.03 -35.90 -6.89
C ASP A 682 -36.39 -36.96 -5.83
N ASP A 683 -35.50 -37.92 -5.59
CA ASP A 683 -35.66 -38.97 -4.59
C ASP A 683 -35.05 -38.61 -3.23
N GLY A 684 -34.60 -37.36 -3.04
CA GLY A 684 -33.91 -36.89 -1.84
C GLY A 684 -32.39 -37.11 -1.87
N THR A 685 -31.89 -37.97 -2.77
CA THR A 685 -30.44 -38.21 -2.97
C THR A 685 -29.98 -37.81 -4.35
N LYS A 686 -30.76 -38.10 -5.41
CA LYS A 686 -30.41 -37.81 -6.79
C LYS A 686 -31.56 -37.11 -7.50
N THR A 687 -31.21 -36.19 -8.40
CA THR A 687 -32.16 -35.57 -9.32
C THR A 687 -32.17 -36.30 -10.65
N ALA A 688 -33.36 -36.54 -11.21
CA ALA A 688 -33.61 -37.15 -12.50
C ALA A 688 -34.62 -36.34 -13.30
N TYR A 689 -34.81 -36.71 -14.57
CA TYR A 689 -35.78 -36.07 -15.44
C TYR A 689 -36.61 -37.12 -16.17
N ARG A 690 -37.89 -36.86 -16.34
CA ARG A 690 -38.77 -37.62 -17.24
C ARG A 690 -39.51 -36.73 -18.23
N LEU A 691 -40.05 -37.32 -19.28
CA LEU A 691 -40.89 -36.62 -20.25
C LEU A 691 -42.39 -36.81 -19.92
N GLU A 692 -43.13 -35.72 -20.06
CA GLU A 692 -44.57 -35.71 -19.97
C GLU A 692 -45.13 -35.07 -21.25
N PHE A 693 -46.00 -35.80 -21.95
CA PHE A 693 -46.62 -35.34 -23.19
C PHE A 693 -47.99 -34.71 -22.90
N GLU A 694 -48.34 -33.62 -23.58
CA GLU A 694 -49.71 -33.12 -23.53
C GLU A 694 -50.67 -34.19 -24.04
N ARG A 695 -51.65 -34.52 -23.24
CA ARG A 695 -52.78 -35.39 -23.72
C ARG A 695 -53.51 -34.60 -24.79
N GLY A 696 -53.30 -34.95 -26.05
CA GLY A 696 -54.02 -34.37 -27.20
C GLY A 696 -55.50 -34.42 -27.01
N LYS A 697 -56.21 -33.32 -27.24
CA LYS A 697 -57.65 -33.33 -27.53
C LYS A 697 -57.87 -34.24 -28.77
N ALA A 698 -58.47 -35.36 -28.56
CA ALA A 698 -58.90 -36.23 -29.64
C ALA A 698 -59.86 -35.45 -30.59
N ASN A 699 -59.36 -35.02 -31.74
CA ASN A 699 -60.20 -34.53 -32.82
C ASN A 699 -60.96 -35.72 -33.41
N GLY A 700 -62.16 -35.86 -32.95
CA GLY A 700 -63.16 -36.77 -33.62
C GLY A 700 -63.40 -36.29 -35.05
N LYS A 701 -62.79 -36.94 -36.02
CA LYS A 701 -63.29 -36.94 -37.38
C LYS A 701 -64.24 -38.16 -37.51
N GLN A 702 -65.55 -37.91 -37.44
CA GLN A 702 -66.55 -38.79 -38.00
C GLN A 702 -66.36 -38.84 -39.52
N TYR A 703 -66.14 -40.00 -40.05
CA TYR A 703 -66.39 -40.32 -41.48
C TYR A 703 -67.79 -40.81 -41.61
N SER A 704 -68.64 -40.07 -42.38
CA SER A 704 -69.82 -40.55 -43.03
C SER A 704 -69.49 -41.07 -44.42
#